data_1ceb658161664fb9a467b1c6372d4669
#
_entry.id   1ceb658161664fb9a467b1c6372d4669
#
_cell.length_a   1.000
_cell.length_b   1.000
_cell.length_c   1.000
_cell.angle_alpha   90.00
_cell.angle_beta   90.00
_cell.angle_gamma   90.00
#
_symmetry.space_group_name_H-M   'P 1'
#
loop_
_entity.id
_entity.type
_entity.pdbx_description
1 polymer ?
#
loop_
_entity_poly.entity_id
_entity_poly.type
_entity_poly.pdbx_seq_one_letter_code
_entity_poly.pdbx_strand_id
1 'polypeptide(L)'
;MVVRSMSDIISQDQPDISDEEYLIARARQAWKQGNISEAKTWMLTARSIFPNNFGIQLEAYVSEKEGGNFKESAKYFQKLFEKFPNEEKMLAEIKAVMEVLKKPNPDQENLEGDSKFYLDMFEELGDETKKDLIVSAAEAAKDSFEYSKLMIVLMKKFSSEVATYGEKLIESINKAETRELGGSPEPLNQYRTILVTEILPTVLKADKLKINSKLLLSNLYLAQEFVLASSLKKGGRSEVWALLYSIVGSVGRQLGWPALPLVNPDTNTIPVDQYLSLLAQTQMFQVMAVVVLHTVTEYTLLCQETNSVMVEARVTHQATGQEREKSKRRKTEDSAGASLPVLSEGGSSTLEPSGQSELLVRFQQAIAAWSLVCQYSTLHNQLLSLLNQLGTSLPTITIFDDFQIDFKLYQGSVREAISLVRSTTDTARPAWHHLKLSTLHFMMSDVRSAAQCLVSCLSSLDSTRPEVESGDVCEASAGLTLPTSRPRHCRFIPLTKSSVLTYCCNLLTVALQEKALLPGAGGDLAMGHCITLLQYNWPHTRELFYHLLNRVKGREGLSYPLFCKYVINIEVLEEIMFLAGDQGGAVVMDILPGDRPYTGAGGARVGTRGANRGEREEFRTAMRRQAARSHENIEKIIVEFLTTETSLILETLA
;
A
#
# COMPACT_ATOMS: atom_id res chain seq x y z
N MET A 1 -29.74 61.28 -71.08
CA MET A 1 -28.65 60.48 -70.46
C MET A 1 -29.21 59.10 -70.19
N VAL A 2 -28.74 58.17 -70.93
CA VAL A 2 -29.30 56.80 -71.01
C VAL A 2 -28.92 56.01 -69.78
N VAL A 3 -29.92 55.55 -69.06
CA VAL A 3 -29.75 54.51 -68.01
C VAL A 3 -29.48 53.21 -68.75
N ARG A 4 -28.22 52.83 -68.88
CA ARG A 4 -27.86 51.46 -69.29
C ARG A 4 -28.23 50.52 -68.19
N SER A 5 -29.02 49.52 -68.53
CA SER A 5 -29.39 48.40 -67.71
C SER A 5 -28.13 47.68 -67.18
N MET A 6 -28.13 47.30 -65.96
CA MET A 6 -27.04 46.52 -65.31
C MET A 6 -26.79 45.18 -65.98
N SER A 7 -27.69 44.73 -66.87
CA SER A 7 -27.56 43.46 -67.61
C SER A 7 -26.52 43.46 -68.72
N ASP A 8 -26.06 44.67 -69.22
CA ASP A 8 -25.14 44.76 -70.37
C ASP A 8 -23.64 44.76 -70.01
N ILE A 9 -23.32 44.56 -68.78
CA ILE A 9 -21.92 44.52 -68.31
C ILE A 9 -21.45 43.05 -67.96
N ILE A 10 -22.35 42.05 -68.03
CA ILE A 10 -22.07 40.67 -67.71
C ILE A 10 -22.19 39.77 -68.93
N SER A 11 -21.37 39.99 -69.96
CA SER A 11 -21.23 39.05 -71.04
C SER A 11 -19.78 38.99 -71.49
N GLN A 12 -19.00 38.22 -70.80
CA GLN A 12 -17.86 37.45 -71.35
C GLN A 12 -17.45 36.37 -70.36
N ASP A 13 -17.70 35.09 -70.70
CA ASP A 13 -17.08 33.84 -70.19
C ASP A 13 -16.86 33.71 -68.70
N GLN A 14 -17.93 33.66 -67.88
CA GLN A 14 -17.89 33.04 -66.58
C GLN A 14 -18.94 31.91 -66.53
N PRO A 15 -18.60 30.72 -65.94
CA PRO A 15 -19.58 29.70 -65.68
C PRO A 15 -20.75 30.24 -64.91
N ASP A 16 -21.95 29.68 -65.04
CA ASP A 16 -23.19 30.01 -64.33
C ASP A 16 -22.97 29.96 -62.80
N ILE A 17 -22.38 31.03 -62.24
CA ILE A 17 -22.21 31.21 -60.82
C ILE A 17 -23.52 31.80 -60.30
N SER A 18 -24.13 31.16 -59.31
CA SER A 18 -25.34 31.66 -58.66
C SER A 18 -25.08 33.05 -58.03
N ASP A 19 -26.11 33.88 -57.95
CA ASP A 19 -26.01 35.23 -57.32
C ASP A 19 -25.42 35.09 -55.87
N GLU A 20 -25.74 34.05 -55.20
CA GLU A 20 -25.23 33.70 -53.87
C GLU A 20 -23.72 33.48 -53.87
N GLU A 21 -23.21 32.64 -54.79
CA GLU A 21 -21.78 32.36 -54.91
C GLU A 21 -21.00 33.60 -55.38
N TYR A 22 -21.59 34.42 -56.21
CA TYR A 22 -20.98 35.67 -56.64
C TYR A 22 -20.76 36.63 -55.46
N LEU A 23 -21.77 36.84 -54.63
CA LEU A 23 -21.65 37.71 -53.43
C LEU A 23 -20.61 37.19 -52.44
N ILE A 24 -20.56 35.88 -52.19
CA ILE A 24 -19.54 35.28 -51.36
C ILE A 24 -18.13 35.44 -51.95
N ALA A 25 -17.99 35.24 -53.27
CA ALA A 25 -16.70 35.39 -53.95
C ALA A 25 -16.17 36.82 -53.86
N ARG A 26 -17.07 37.83 -54.01
CA ARG A 26 -16.74 39.26 -53.84
C ARG A 26 -16.33 39.59 -52.42
N ALA A 27 -17.04 39.09 -51.42
CA ALA A 27 -16.70 39.30 -50.03
C ALA A 27 -15.31 38.68 -49.70
N ARG A 28 -15.04 37.45 -50.15
CA ARG A 28 -13.73 36.79 -50.01
C ARG A 28 -12.60 37.53 -50.73
N GLN A 29 -12.86 38.03 -51.92
CA GLN A 29 -11.88 38.82 -52.66
C GLN A 29 -11.50 40.09 -51.92
N ALA A 30 -12.48 40.86 -51.43
CA ALA A 30 -12.26 42.09 -50.67
C ALA A 30 -11.50 41.78 -49.37
N TRP A 31 -11.83 40.64 -48.69
CA TRP A 31 -11.14 40.19 -47.50
C TRP A 31 -9.65 39.87 -47.77
N LYS A 32 -9.36 39.13 -48.85
CA LYS A 32 -7.97 38.80 -49.25
C LYS A 32 -7.17 40.06 -49.64
N GLN A 33 -7.83 41.09 -50.11
CA GLN A 33 -7.20 42.38 -50.44
C GLN A 33 -6.99 43.29 -49.22
N GLY A 34 -7.40 42.82 -47.99
CA GLY A 34 -7.32 43.61 -46.77
C GLY A 34 -8.39 44.70 -46.65
N ASN A 35 -9.36 44.77 -47.59
CA ASN A 35 -10.45 45.75 -47.55
C ASN A 35 -11.64 45.23 -46.71
N ILE A 36 -11.45 45.21 -45.38
CA ILE A 36 -12.38 44.62 -44.40
C ILE A 36 -13.76 45.29 -44.47
N SER A 37 -13.81 46.60 -44.68
CA SER A 37 -15.08 47.37 -44.77
C SER A 37 -15.91 46.97 -45.98
N GLU A 38 -15.28 46.81 -47.13
CA GLU A 38 -15.93 46.32 -48.34
C GLU A 38 -16.41 44.88 -48.22
N ALA A 39 -15.56 44.02 -47.70
CA ALA A 39 -15.92 42.63 -47.43
C ALA A 39 -17.16 42.51 -46.52
N LYS A 40 -17.20 43.26 -45.42
CA LYS A 40 -18.36 43.33 -44.52
C LYS A 40 -19.61 43.87 -45.22
N THR A 41 -19.49 44.87 -46.11
CA THR A 41 -20.60 45.37 -46.84
C THR A 41 -21.19 44.35 -47.82
N TRP A 42 -20.33 43.62 -48.55
CA TRP A 42 -20.77 42.54 -49.44
C TRP A 42 -21.44 41.40 -48.62
N MET A 43 -20.91 41.05 -47.49
CA MET A 43 -21.47 40.01 -46.63
C MET A 43 -22.82 40.44 -46.02
N LEU A 44 -22.98 41.69 -45.59
CA LEU A 44 -24.24 42.22 -45.09
C LEU A 44 -25.31 42.21 -46.19
N THR A 45 -24.93 42.60 -47.43
CA THR A 45 -25.83 42.58 -48.61
C THR A 45 -26.27 41.12 -48.88
N ALA A 46 -25.35 40.21 -48.97
CA ALA A 46 -25.65 38.77 -49.19
C ALA A 46 -26.64 38.23 -48.16
N ARG A 47 -26.40 38.50 -46.88
CA ARG A 47 -27.27 38.08 -45.78
C ARG A 47 -28.64 38.73 -45.78
N SER A 48 -28.73 39.96 -46.27
CA SER A 48 -30.01 40.70 -46.41
C SER A 48 -30.88 40.11 -47.53
N ILE A 49 -30.24 39.69 -48.62
CA ILE A 49 -30.93 39.12 -49.80
C ILE A 49 -31.29 37.66 -49.54
N PHE A 50 -30.38 36.90 -48.95
CA PHE A 50 -30.52 35.47 -48.72
C PHE A 50 -30.43 35.06 -47.22
N PRO A 51 -31.38 35.46 -46.37
CA PRO A 51 -31.31 35.28 -44.93
C PRO A 51 -31.39 33.82 -44.49
N ASN A 52 -31.89 32.93 -45.35
CA ASN A 52 -32.07 31.49 -45.08
C ASN A 52 -31.06 30.59 -45.83
N ASN A 53 -30.04 31.19 -46.48
CA ASN A 53 -28.99 30.42 -47.11
C ASN A 53 -27.90 30.09 -46.12
N PHE A 54 -27.69 28.79 -45.86
CA PHE A 54 -26.67 28.28 -44.92
C PHE A 54 -25.25 28.74 -45.31
N GLY A 55 -24.90 28.65 -46.61
CA GLY A 55 -23.55 28.98 -47.09
C GLY A 55 -23.15 30.41 -46.77
N ILE A 56 -24.08 31.38 -47.01
CA ILE A 56 -23.87 32.81 -46.72
C ILE A 56 -23.74 33.07 -45.23
N GLN A 57 -24.59 32.45 -44.40
CA GLN A 57 -24.50 32.62 -42.96
C GLN A 57 -23.23 32.00 -42.38
N LEU A 58 -22.81 30.85 -42.91
CA LEU A 58 -21.55 30.21 -42.53
C LEU A 58 -20.34 31.03 -42.91
N GLU A 59 -20.33 31.61 -44.12
CA GLU A 59 -19.24 32.46 -44.57
C GLU A 59 -19.08 33.72 -43.73
N ALA A 60 -20.19 34.31 -43.28
CA ALA A 60 -20.15 35.43 -42.36
C ALA A 60 -19.52 35.06 -41.02
N TYR A 61 -19.82 33.88 -40.51
CA TYR A 61 -19.18 33.34 -39.31
C TYR A 61 -17.68 33.10 -39.52
N VAL A 62 -17.30 32.42 -40.61
CA VAL A 62 -15.91 32.10 -40.94
C VAL A 62 -15.06 33.37 -41.10
N SER A 63 -15.59 34.38 -41.78
CA SER A 63 -14.89 35.65 -41.97
C SER A 63 -14.58 36.38 -40.65
N GLU A 64 -15.51 36.40 -39.69
CA GLU A 64 -15.25 37.00 -38.38
C GLU A 64 -14.35 36.10 -37.52
N LYS A 65 -14.40 34.77 -37.68
CA LYS A 65 -13.49 33.81 -37.04
C LYS A 65 -12.04 34.03 -37.51
N GLU A 66 -11.81 34.11 -38.82
CA GLU A 66 -10.50 34.42 -39.40
C GLU A 66 -9.97 35.81 -38.97
N GLY A 67 -10.87 36.77 -38.76
CA GLY A 67 -10.56 38.08 -38.22
C GLY A 67 -10.29 38.12 -36.72
N GLY A 68 -10.43 36.98 -36.01
CA GLY A 68 -10.24 36.89 -34.56
C GLY A 68 -11.32 37.61 -33.74
N ASN A 69 -12.46 37.95 -34.33
CA ASN A 69 -13.55 38.69 -33.66
C ASN A 69 -14.54 37.73 -33.01
N PHE A 70 -14.21 37.19 -31.84
CA PHE A 70 -15.02 36.20 -31.13
C PHE A 70 -16.43 36.69 -30.77
N LYS A 71 -16.64 38.01 -30.51
CA LYS A 71 -17.96 38.56 -30.14
C LYS A 71 -18.95 38.52 -31.29
N GLU A 72 -18.53 38.97 -32.48
CA GLU A 72 -19.41 38.92 -33.65
C GLU A 72 -19.56 37.49 -34.17
N SER A 73 -18.49 36.68 -34.10
CA SER A 73 -18.56 35.27 -34.42
C SER A 73 -19.56 34.53 -33.53
N ALA A 74 -19.63 34.80 -32.22
CA ALA A 74 -20.62 34.22 -31.32
C ALA A 74 -22.05 34.53 -31.76
N LYS A 75 -22.35 35.79 -32.17
CA LYS A 75 -23.68 36.17 -32.66
C LYS A 75 -24.06 35.44 -33.96
N TYR A 76 -23.10 35.24 -34.85
CA TYR A 76 -23.34 34.51 -36.09
C TYR A 76 -23.47 33.01 -35.86
N PHE A 77 -22.64 32.47 -35.01
CA PHE A 77 -22.70 31.07 -34.59
C PHE A 77 -24.04 30.73 -33.93
N GLN A 78 -24.52 31.58 -33.01
CA GLN A 78 -25.84 31.41 -32.40
C GLN A 78 -26.95 31.33 -33.43
N LYS A 79 -27.00 32.28 -34.38
CA LYS A 79 -28.01 32.30 -35.44
C LYS A 79 -27.92 31.12 -36.40
N LEU A 80 -26.70 30.63 -36.67
CA LEU A 80 -26.48 29.42 -37.45
C LEU A 80 -27.00 28.19 -36.71
N PHE A 81 -26.70 28.09 -35.43
CA PHE A 81 -27.15 27.00 -34.60
C PHE A 81 -28.70 26.94 -34.48
N GLU A 82 -29.33 28.08 -34.24
CA GLU A 82 -30.79 28.20 -34.18
C GLU A 82 -31.49 27.77 -35.48
N LYS A 83 -30.91 28.13 -36.65
CA LYS A 83 -31.55 27.89 -37.95
C LYS A 83 -31.14 26.59 -38.64
N PHE A 84 -29.90 26.17 -38.46
CA PHE A 84 -29.29 25.08 -39.22
C PHE A 84 -28.50 24.08 -38.33
N PRO A 85 -29.09 23.56 -37.24
CA PRO A 85 -28.37 22.71 -36.26
C PRO A 85 -27.85 21.40 -36.85
N ASN A 86 -28.46 20.88 -37.93
CA ASN A 86 -28.16 19.58 -38.50
C ASN A 86 -27.24 19.60 -39.72
N GLU A 87 -26.76 20.77 -40.14
CA GLU A 87 -25.85 20.88 -41.26
C GLU A 87 -24.46 20.35 -40.90
N GLU A 88 -23.87 19.55 -41.81
CA GLU A 88 -22.62 18.83 -41.56
C GLU A 88 -21.47 19.76 -41.12
N LYS A 89 -21.34 20.92 -41.77
CA LYS A 89 -20.31 21.91 -41.41
C LYS A 89 -20.60 22.57 -40.06
N MET A 90 -21.86 22.75 -39.69
CA MET A 90 -22.24 23.27 -38.38
C MET A 90 -21.91 22.22 -37.29
N LEU A 91 -22.21 20.95 -37.53
CA LEU A 91 -21.85 19.87 -36.62
C LEU A 91 -20.33 19.77 -36.44
N ALA A 92 -19.53 20.01 -37.49
CA ALA A 92 -18.07 20.06 -37.40
C ALA A 92 -17.57 21.18 -36.46
N GLU A 93 -18.15 22.40 -36.59
CA GLU A 93 -17.82 23.54 -35.72
C GLU A 93 -18.27 23.29 -34.27
N ILE A 94 -19.46 22.72 -34.06
CA ILE A 94 -19.94 22.30 -32.72
C ILE A 94 -18.96 21.32 -32.10
N LYS A 95 -18.52 20.33 -32.87
CA LYS A 95 -17.53 19.35 -32.40
C LYS A 95 -16.20 20.00 -32.01
N ALA A 96 -15.72 20.96 -32.80
CA ALA A 96 -14.48 21.68 -32.50
C ALA A 96 -14.60 22.47 -31.17
N VAL A 97 -15.72 23.15 -30.94
CA VAL A 97 -16.00 23.83 -29.66
C VAL A 97 -16.02 22.83 -28.51
N MET A 98 -16.70 21.70 -28.66
CA MET A 98 -16.81 20.67 -27.62
C MET A 98 -15.46 20.04 -27.28
N GLU A 99 -14.59 19.80 -28.26
CA GLU A 99 -13.24 19.27 -28.02
C GLU A 99 -12.39 20.19 -27.14
N VAL A 100 -12.57 21.48 -27.25
CA VAL A 100 -11.89 22.45 -26.38
C VAL A 100 -12.48 22.44 -24.97
N LEU A 101 -13.80 22.36 -24.83
CA LEU A 101 -14.49 22.35 -23.54
C LEU A 101 -14.27 21.06 -22.72
N LYS A 102 -13.95 19.94 -23.38
CA LYS A 102 -13.67 18.65 -22.71
C LYS A 102 -12.30 18.62 -22.03
N LYS A 103 -11.37 19.52 -22.39
CA LYS A 103 -10.03 19.53 -21.78
C LYS A 103 -10.13 19.93 -20.31
N PRO A 104 -9.55 19.15 -19.38
CA PRO A 104 -9.52 19.54 -17.97
C PRO A 104 -8.60 20.75 -17.80
N ASN A 105 -9.10 21.81 -17.15
CA ASN A 105 -8.40 23.06 -16.86
C ASN A 105 -7.63 23.60 -18.08
N PRO A 106 -8.29 24.25 -19.04
CA PRO A 106 -7.56 25.02 -19.98
C PRO A 106 -7.02 26.24 -19.21
N ASP A 107 -5.75 26.21 -18.80
CA ASP A 107 -5.04 27.41 -18.38
C ASP A 107 -5.17 28.41 -19.53
N GLN A 108 -5.95 29.44 -19.33
CA GLN A 108 -6.26 30.45 -20.37
C GLN A 108 -4.98 31.10 -20.92
N GLU A 109 -3.89 31.05 -20.14
CA GLU A 109 -2.59 31.62 -20.52
C GLU A 109 -1.79 30.75 -21.52
N ASN A 110 -2.07 29.42 -21.56
CA ASN A 110 -1.31 28.47 -22.39
C ASN A 110 -2.08 27.96 -23.63
N LEU A 111 -3.28 28.46 -23.88
CA LEU A 111 -4.06 28.12 -25.07
C LEU A 111 -3.68 29.04 -26.23
N GLU A 112 -3.04 28.48 -27.25
CA GLU A 112 -2.70 29.21 -28.50
C GLU A 112 -3.71 28.93 -29.60
N GLY A 113 -3.95 29.96 -30.47
CA GLY A 113 -4.68 29.82 -31.72
C GLY A 113 -6.17 29.54 -31.56
N ASP A 114 -6.67 28.59 -32.35
CA ASP A 114 -8.10 28.28 -32.49
C ASP A 114 -8.77 27.83 -31.20
N SER A 115 -8.04 27.17 -30.29
CA SER A 115 -8.61 26.69 -29.01
C SER A 115 -9.03 27.86 -28.11
N LYS A 116 -8.23 28.91 -28.03
CA LYS A 116 -8.55 30.12 -27.28
C LYS A 116 -9.76 30.86 -27.89
N PHE A 117 -9.76 30.98 -29.21
CA PHE A 117 -10.88 31.60 -29.93
C PHE A 117 -12.21 30.88 -29.62
N TYR A 118 -12.25 29.54 -29.69
CA TYR A 118 -13.47 28.77 -29.40
C TYR A 118 -13.94 28.93 -27.95
N LEU A 119 -13.01 29.01 -27.00
CA LEU A 119 -13.35 29.22 -25.59
C LEU A 119 -13.96 30.61 -25.39
N ASP A 120 -13.29 31.67 -25.90
CA ASP A 120 -13.74 33.05 -25.80
C ASP A 120 -15.09 33.25 -26.51
N MET A 121 -15.26 32.65 -27.69
CA MET A 121 -16.53 32.68 -28.43
C MET A 121 -17.65 31.98 -27.65
N PHE A 122 -17.37 30.82 -27.04
CA PHE A 122 -18.36 30.09 -26.26
C PHE A 122 -18.80 30.88 -25.02
N GLU A 123 -17.89 31.61 -24.35
CA GLU A 123 -18.25 32.43 -23.18
C GLU A 123 -19.16 33.60 -23.54
N GLU A 124 -19.11 34.14 -24.78
CA GLU A 124 -19.98 35.21 -25.25
C GLU A 124 -21.39 34.71 -25.67
N LEU A 125 -21.62 33.40 -25.82
CA LEU A 125 -22.96 32.87 -26.14
C LEU A 125 -23.91 33.05 -24.95
N GLY A 126 -25.21 33.13 -25.23
CA GLY A 126 -26.25 33.12 -24.19
C GLY A 126 -26.33 31.80 -23.47
N ASP A 127 -26.69 31.80 -22.18
CA ASP A 127 -26.68 30.59 -21.34
C ASP A 127 -27.60 29.47 -21.87
N GLU A 128 -28.77 29.84 -22.42
CA GLU A 128 -29.66 28.83 -23.04
C GLU A 128 -29.01 28.21 -24.28
N THR A 129 -28.41 29.03 -25.15
CA THR A 129 -27.70 28.54 -26.34
C THR A 129 -26.51 27.63 -25.94
N LYS A 130 -25.77 28.00 -24.89
CA LYS A 130 -24.69 27.17 -24.36
C LYS A 130 -25.20 25.79 -23.93
N LYS A 131 -26.32 25.75 -23.21
CA LYS A 131 -26.94 24.48 -22.74
C LYS A 131 -27.38 23.64 -23.93
N ASP A 132 -28.18 24.24 -24.84
CA ASP A 132 -28.70 23.53 -26.01
C ASP A 132 -27.59 23.00 -26.90
N LEU A 133 -26.51 23.75 -27.04
CA LEU A 133 -25.33 23.36 -27.80
C LEU A 133 -24.68 22.11 -27.19
N ILE A 134 -24.46 22.10 -25.87
CA ILE A 134 -23.82 20.96 -25.19
C ILE A 134 -24.77 19.73 -25.22
N VAL A 135 -26.08 19.94 -25.00
CA VAL A 135 -27.06 18.84 -25.04
C VAL A 135 -27.15 18.25 -26.43
N SER A 136 -27.26 19.09 -27.46
CA SER A 136 -27.30 18.65 -28.87
C SER A 136 -26.04 17.88 -29.26
N ALA A 137 -24.88 18.38 -28.85
CA ALA A 137 -23.61 17.67 -29.07
C ALA A 137 -23.53 16.33 -28.33
N ALA A 138 -24.07 16.26 -27.10
CA ALA A 138 -24.13 15.01 -26.31
C ALA A 138 -25.08 14.00 -26.97
N GLU A 139 -26.26 14.43 -27.43
CA GLU A 139 -27.22 13.54 -28.11
C GLU A 139 -26.67 13.03 -29.45
N ALA A 140 -25.83 13.80 -30.14
CA ALA A 140 -25.16 13.39 -31.37
C ALA A 140 -23.92 12.49 -31.12
N ALA A 141 -23.49 12.29 -29.86
CA ALA A 141 -22.36 11.46 -29.53
C ALA A 141 -22.64 9.98 -29.87
N LYS A 142 -21.68 9.33 -30.51
CA LYS A 142 -21.78 7.92 -30.91
C LYS A 142 -21.50 6.95 -29.75
N ASP A 143 -20.84 7.42 -28.73
CA ASP A 143 -20.32 6.65 -27.61
C ASP A 143 -20.86 7.21 -26.29
N SER A 144 -21.29 6.31 -25.41
CA SER A 144 -21.78 6.64 -24.06
C SER A 144 -20.71 7.36 -23.21
N PHE A 145 -19.43 7.10 -23.45
CA PHE A 145 -18.34 7.75 -22.74
C PHE A 145 -18.20 9.22 -23.16
N GLU A 146 -18.29 9.48 -24.46
CA GLU A 146 -18.29 10.85 -25.00
C GLU A 146 -19.51 11.64 -24.55
N TYR A 147 -20.70 11.03 -24.60
CA TYR A 147 -21.93 11.57 -24.01
C TYR A 147 -21.70 12.00 -22.56
N SER A 148 -21.12 11.12 -21.77
CA SER A 148 -20.91 11.38 -20.33
C SER A 148 -19.96 12.54 -20.08
N LYS A 149 -18.89 12.69 -20.86
CA LYS A 149 -17.96 13.81 -20.76
C LYS A 149 -18.65 15.15 -21.05
N LEU A 150 -19.50 15.21 -22.08
CA LEU A 150 -20.24 16.42 -22.42
C LEU A 150 -21.27 16.77 -21.33
N MET A 151 -21.97 15.78 -20.81
CA MET A 151 -22.94 16.00 -19.71
C MET A 151 -22.26 16.46 -18.43
N ILE A 152 -21.03 16.01 -18.14
CA ILE A 152 -20.23 16.54 -17.02
C ILE A 152 -19.89 18.01 -17.24
N VAL A 153 -19.51 18.41 -18.46
CA VAL A 153 -19.24 19.82 -18.80
C VAL A 153 -20.50 20.65 -18.57
N LEU A 154 -21.66 20.16 -19.02
CA LEU A 154 -22.95 20.83 -18.79
C LEU A 154 -23.20 21.03 -17.29
N MET A 155 -23.10 20.00 -16.49
CA MET A 155 -23.38 20.06 -15.06
C MET A 155 -22.36 20.89 -14.26
N LYS A 156 -21.10 20.93 -14.68
CA LYS A 156 -20.07 21.78 -14.06
C LYS A 156 -20.32 23.28 -14.35
N LYS A 157 -20.79 23.60 -15.55
CA LYS A 157 -21.12 25.01 -15.93
C LYS A 157 -22.51 25.43 -15.43
N PHE A 158 -23.48 24.54 -15.46
CA PHE A 158 -24.88 24.83 -15.11
C PHE A 158 -25.38 23.88 -14.02
N SER A 159 -25.14 24.25 -12.76
CA SER A 159 -25.54 23.44 -11.61
C SER A 159 -27.05 23.15 -11.50
N SER A 160 -27.91 23.99 -12.11
CA SER A 160 -29.34 23.76 -12.21
C SER A 160 -29.70 22.48 -12.98
N GLU A 161 -28.89 22.14 -13.98
CA GLU A 161 -29.13 20.98 -14.85
C GLU A 161 -28.80 19.64 -14.18
N VAL A 162 -28.08 19.67 -13.07
CA VAL A 162 -27.76 18.47 -12.28
C VAL A 162 -29.05 17.75 -11.82
N ALA A 163 -30.09 18.50 -11.48
CA ALA A 163 -31.35 17.93 -11.05
C ALA A 163 -32.09 17.17 -12.18
N THR A 164 -31.89 17.59 -13.41
CA THR A 164 -32.55 17.03 -14.60
C THR A 164 -31.79 15.83 -15.15
N TYR A 165 -30.47 15.90 -15.19
CA TYR A 165 -29.64 14.94 -15.91
C TYR A 165 -28.79 14.06 -15.00
N GLY A 166 -28.55 14.41 -13.73
CA GLY A 166 -27.59 13.72 -12.86
C GLY A 166 -27.92 12.24 -12.64
N GLU A 167 -29.16 11.91 -12.27
CA GLU A 167 -29.56 10.52 -12.07
C GLU A 167 -29.50 9.70 -13.36
N LYS A 168 -30.00 10.28 -14.46
CA LYS A 168 -29.96 9.63 -15.79
C LYS A 168 -28.52 9.36 -16.26
N LEU A 169 -27.61 10.27 -15.98
CA LEU A 169 -26.21 10.10 -16.33
C LEU A 169 -25.55 8.96 -15.56
N ILE A 170 -25.80 8.87 -14.24
CA ILE A 170 -25.34 7.75 -13.42
C ILE A 170 -25.87 6.41 -13.95
N GLU A 171 -27.16 6.34 -14.28
CA GLU A 171 -27.73 5.11 -14.85
C GLU A 171 -27.16 4.77 -16.22
N SER A 172 -26.97 5.78 -17.07
CA SER A 172 -26.41 5.59 -18.41
C SER A 172 -25.01 5.03 -18.39
N ILE A 173 -24.14 5.57 -17.52
CA ILE A 173 -22.75 5.12 -17.41
C ILE A 173 -22.65 3.70 -16.82
N ASN A 174 -23.51 3.38 -15.83
CA ASN A 174 -23.57 2.03 -15.26
C ASN A 174 -24.06 0.99 -16.29
N LYS A 175 -25.06 1.35 -17.11
CA LYS A 175 -25.52 0.49 -18.22
C LYS A 175 -24.46 0.31 -19.29
N ALA A 176 -23.71 1.37 -19.62
CA ALA A 176 -22.61 1.33 -20.59
C ALA A 176 -21.48 0.42 -20.09
N GLU A 177 -21.05 0.57 -18.82
CA GLU A 177 -20.07 -0.32 -18.20
C GLU A 177 -20.49 -1.79 -18.30
N THR A 178 -21.72 -2.10 -17.89
CA THR A 178 -22.23 -3.48 -17.91
C THR A 178 -22.27 -4.06 -19.32
N ARG A 179 -22.61 -3.24 -20.32
CA ARG A 179 -22.71 -3.68 -21.72
C ARG A 179 -21.32 -3.94 -22.34
N GLU A 180 -20.38 -3.04 -22.10
CA GLU A 180 -19.04 -3.10 -22.71
C GLU A 180 -18.16 -4.21 -22.09
N LEU A 181 -18.24 -4.38 -20.77
CA LEU A 181 -17.40 -5.35 -20.04
C LEU A 181 -17.99 -6.76 -19.98
N GLY A 182 -19.23 -6.97 -20.47
CA GLY A 182 -19.84 -8.31 -20.51
C GLY A 182 -19.89 -9.03 -19.17
N GLY A 183 -19.88 -8.29 -18.05
CA GLY A 183 -19.89 -8.83 -16.69
C GLY A 183 -18.53 -9.22 -16.14
N SER A 184 -17.41 -8.96 -16.87
CA SER A 184 -16.06 -9.12 -16.31
C SER A 184 -15.76 -7.98 -15.32
N PRO A 185 -15.42 -8.28 -14.07
CA PRO A 185 -15.14 -7.23 -13.09
C PRO A 185 -13.76 -6.61 -13.39
N GLU A 186 -13.76 -5.40 -13.91
CA GLU A 186 -12.57 -4.56 -14.08
C GLU A 186 -12.77 -3.25 -13.32
N PRO A 187 -12.38 -3.17 -12.04
CA PRO A 187 -12.67 -2.00 -11.19
C PRO A 187 -12.07 -0.69 -11.67
N LEU A 188 -11.00 -0.73 -12.47
CA LEU A 188 -10.27 0.45 -12.96
C LEU A 188 -10.55 0.75 -14.43
N ASN A 189 -11.70 0.33 -14.95
CA ASN A 189 -12.11 0.66 -16.31
C ASN A 189 -12.41 2.17 -16.47
N GLN A 190 -12.47 2.63 -17.72
CA GLN A 190 -12.71 4.05 -18.03
C GLN A 190 -14.08 4.58 -17.55
N TYR A 191 -15.13 3.75 -17.60
CA TYR A 191 -16.48 4.14 -17.17
C TYR A 191 -16.55 4.34 -15.66
N ARG A 192 -15.96 3.40 -14.90
CA ARG A 192 -15.87 3.49 -13.44
C ARG A 192 -14.99 4.65 -13.01
N THR A 193 -13.89 4.87 -13.71
CA THR A 193 -13.00 6.01 -13.44
C THR A 193 -13.76 7.33 -13.54
N ILE A 194 -14.44 7.59 -14.67
CA ILE A 194 -15.18 8.85 -14.86
C ILE A 194 -16.37 8.96 -13.88
N LEU A 195 -17.03 7.83 -13.58
CA LEU A 195 -18.11 7.77 -12.61
C LEU A 195 -17.66 8.24 -11.23
N VAL A 196 -16.56 7.68 -10.71
CA VAL A 196 -16.09 7.93 -9.34
C VAL A 196 -15.35 9.27 -9.24
N THR A 197 -14.52 9.63 -10.23
CA THR A 197 -13.69 10.84 -10.14
C THR A 197 -14.40 12.11 -10.54
N GLU A 198 -15.42 12.04 -11.42
CA GLU A 198 -16.07 13.24 -11.96
C GLU A 198 -17.58 13.26 -11.76
N ILE A 199 -18.31 12.19 -12.13
CA ILE A 199 -19.78 12.22 -12.13
C ILE A 199 -20.30 12.28 -10.68
N LEU A 200 -19.93 11.33 -9.82
CA LEU A 200 -20.42 11.30 -8.44
C LEU A 200 -20.07 12.58 -7.67
N PRO A 201 -18.82 13.11 -7.70
CA PRO A 201 -18.51 14.37 -7.03
C PRO A 201 -19.31 15.56 -7.55
N THR A 202 -19.57 15.61 -8.87
CA THR A 202 -20.33 16.72 -9.48
C THR A 202 -21.82 16.63 -9.14
N VAL A 203 -22.41 15.45 -9.27
CA VAL A 203 -23.83 15.23 -9.03
C VAL A 203 -24.18 15.37 -7.54
N LEU A 204 -23.37 14.80 -6.67
CA LEU A 204 -23.65 14.80 -5.23
C LEU A 204 -23.37 16.15 -4.52
N LYS A 205 -22.78 17.13 -5.20
CA LYS A 205 -22.65 18.51 -4.68
C LYS A 205 -24.00 19.25 -4.63
N ALA A 206 -24.97 18.83 -5.42
CA ALA A 206 -26.28 19.49 -5.48
C ALA A 206 -27.15 19.11 -4.28
N ASP A 207 -27.48 20.07 -3.40
CA ASP A 207 -28.16 19.84 -2.12
C ASP A 207 -29.63 19.37 -2.22
N LYS A 208 -30.27 19.46 -3.37
CA LYS A 208 -31.72 19.22 -3.54
C LYS A 208 -32.05 18.07 -4.47
N LEU A 209 -31.10 17.17 -4.69
CA LEU A 209 -31.31 16.07 -5.64
C LEU A 209 -32.04 14.91 -4.96
N LYS A 210 -33.14 14.42 -5.53
CA LYS A 210 -33.80 13.19 -5.10
C LYS A 210 -33.33 12.04 -5.98
N ILE A 211 -32.18 11.46 -5.64
CA ILE A 211 -31.70 10.25 -6.32
C ILE A 211 -32.23 9.01 -5.58
N ASN A 212 -32.52 7.94 -6.33
CA ASN A 212 -32.93 6.67 -5.77
C ASN A 212 -31.86 6.15 -4.79
N SER A 213 -32.27 5.86 -3.54
CA SER A 213 -31.36 5.37 -2.49
C SER A 213 -30.65 4.06 -2.86
N LYS A 214 -31.29 3.16 -3.59
CA LYS A 214 -30.66 1.94 -4.08
C LYS A 214 -29.53 2.25 -5.08
N LEU A 215 -29.76 3.22 -5.97
CA LEU A 215 -28.78 3.66 -6.94
C LEU A 215 -27.58 4.31 -6.22
N LEU A 216 -27.80 5.13 -5.21
CA LEU A 216 -26.74 5.74 -4.41
C LEU A 216 -25.88 4.70 -3.70
N LEU A 217 -26.49 3.72 -3.05
CA LEU A 217 -25.79 2.67 -2.33
C LEU A 217 -25.02 1.73 -3.28
N SER A 218 -25.57 1.40 -4.45
CA SER A 218 -24.85 0.60 -5.44
C SER A 218 -23.64 1.35 -6.00
N ASN A 219 -23.77 2.65 -6.25
CA ASN A 219 -22.64 3.46 -6.70
C ASN A 219 -21.59 3.71 -5.61
N LEU A 220 -21.99 3.77 -4.35
CA LEU A 220 -21.05 3.79 -3.23
C LEU A 220 -20.22 2.50 -3.18
N TYR A 221 -20.85 1.33 -3.40
CA TYR A 221 -20.12 0.06 -3.52
C TYR A 221 -19.11 0.09 -4.68
N LEU A 222 -19.53 0.55 -5.86
CA LEU A 222 -18.63 0.70 -7.02
C LEU A 222 -17.45 1.65 -6.73
N ALA A 223 -17.70 2.73 -5.97
CA ALA A 223 -16.67 3.65 -5.54
C ALA A 223 -15.68 2.99 -4.55
N GLN A 224 -16.16 2.19 -3.59
CA GLN A 224 -15.30 1.43 -2.67
C GLN A 224 -14.40 0.46 -3.44
N GLU A 225 -14.96 -0.27 -4.40
CA GLU A 225 -14.22 -1.21 -5.25
C GLU A 225 -13.14 -0.51 -6.09
N PHE A 226 -13.49 0.63 -6.71
CA PHE A 226 -12.56 1.47 -7.47
C PHE A 226 -11.42 1.99 -6.59
N VAL A 227 -11.73 2.51 -5.40
CA VAL A 227 -10.74 3.09 -4.50
C VAL A 227 -9.78 2.02 -3.98
N LEU A 228 -10.30 0.85 -3.60
CA LEU A 228 -9.45 -0.28 -3.20
C LEU A 228 -8.51 -0.69 -4.34
N ALA A 229 -9.03 -0.86 -5.55
CA ALA A 229 -8.20 -1.21 -6.70
C ALA A 229 -7.15 -0.14 -7.03
N SER A 230 -7.50 1.15 -6.87
CA SER A 230 -6.58 2.27 -7.09
C SER A 230 -5.51 2.35 -6.01
N SER A 231 -5.85 2.07 -4.75
CA SER A 231 -4.90 2.11 -3.64
C SER A 231 -3.81 1.04 -3.73
N LEU A 232 -4.05 -0.04 -4.49
CA LEU A 232 -3.05 -1.06 -4.78
C LEU A 232 -1.98 -0.59 -5.78
N LYS A 233 -2.24 0.50 -6.52
CA LYS A 233 -1.25 1.11 -7.41
C LYS A 233 -0.37 2.08 -6.61
N LYS A 234 0.92 2.11 -6.92
CA LYS A 234 1.85 3.04 -6.27
C LYS A 234 1.53 4.49 -6.63
N GLY A 235 1.34 5.34 -5.64
CA GLY A 235 1.15 6.79 -5.75
C GLY A 235 -0.30 7.26 -5.63
N GLY A 236 -0.53 8.45 -5.04
CA GLY A 236 -1.84 9.10 -4.96
C GLY A 236 -2.87 8.48 -4.01
N ARG A 237 -2.49 7.56 -3.13
CA ARG A 237 -3.43 6.83 -2.24
C ARG A 237 -4.27 7.75 -1.36
N SER A 238 -3.64 8.74 -0.74
CA SER A 238 -4.34 9.67 0.15
C SER A 238 -5.45 10.45 -0.58
N GLU A 239 -5.22 10.86 -1.83
CA GLU A 239 -6.21 11.58 -2.63
C GLU A 239 -7.41 10.69 -2.99
N VAL A 240 -7.15 9.43 -3.30
CA VAL A 240 -8.20 8.46 -3.66
C VAL A 240 -9.08 8.13 -2.44
N TRP A 241 -8.50 7.96 -1.25
CA TRP A 241 -9.26 7.81 -0.01
C TRP A 241 -10.03 9.07 0.36
N ALA A 242 -9.44 10.27 0.21
CA ALA A 242 -10.12 11.54 0.44
C ALA A 242 -11.35 11.71 -0.48
N LEU A 243 -11.24 11.27 -1.73
CA LEU A 243 -12.35 11.24 -2.67
C LEU A 243 -13.49 10.33 -2.16
N LEU A 244 -13.17 9.11 -1.70
CA LEU A 244 -14.18 8.19 -1.16
C LEU A 244 -14.89 8.78 0.07
N TYR A 245 -14.16 9.38 1.01
CA TYR A 245 -14.76 10.05 2.18
C TYR A 245 -15.67 11.20 1.76
N SER A 246 -15.30 11.96 0.74
CA SER A 246 -16.14 13.02 0.18
C SER A 246 -17.44 12.47 -0.42
N ILE A 247 -17.35 11.35 -1.17
CA ILE A 247 -18.51 10.67 -1.76
C ILE A 247 -19.42 10.13 -0.64
N VAL A 248 -18.88 9.42 0.34
CA VAL A 248 -19.65 8.88 1.50
C VAL A 248 -20.39 9.99 2.23
N GLY A 249 -19.70 11.13 2.48
CA GLY A 249 -20.31 12.29 3.12
C GLY A 249 -21.46 12.89 2.32
N SER A 250 -21.28 12.94 1.02
CA SER A 250 -22.31 13.47 0.12
C SER A 250 -23.50 12.53 -0.02
N VAL A 251 -23.26 11.24 -0.14
CA VAL A 251 -24.30 10.19 -0.10
C VAL A 251 -25.05 10.23 1.22
N GLY A 252 -24.33 10.37 2.33
CA GLY A 252 -24.94 10.47 3.67
C GLY A 252 -25.89 11.67 3.80
N ARG A 253 -25.52 12.83 3.30
CA ARG A 253 -26.39 14.01 3.25
C ARG A 253 -27.66 13.76 2.44
N GLN A 254 -27.55 13.13 1.28
CA GLN A 254 -28.70 12.79 0.43
C GLN A 254 -29.64 11.77 1.08
N LEU A 255 -29.09 10.82 1.83
CA LEU A 255 -29.85 9.78 2.53
C LEU A 255 -30.35 10.22 3.91
N GLY A 256 -30.02 11.45 4.35
CA GLY A 256 -30.43 11.98 5.65
C GLY A 256 -29.69 11.32 6.82
N TRP A 257 -28.48 10.83 6.60
CA TRP A 257 -27.66 10.30 7.70
C TRP A 257 -27.34 11.42 8.71
N PRO A 258 -27.21 11.09 10.00
CA PRO A 258 -26.77 12.09 10.97
C PRO A 258 -25.44 12.70 10.53
N ALA A 259 -25.32 14.03 10.69
CA ALA A 259 -24.11 14.76 10.29
C ALA A 259 -22.93 14.29 11.16
N LEU A 260 -22.20 13.30 10.67
CA LEU A 260 -20.94 12.88 11.22
C LEU A 260 -19.83 13.70 10.54
N PRO A 261 -18.85 14.19 11.29
CA PRO A 261 -17.63 14.66 10.69
C PRO A 261 -16.96 13.45 10.03
N LEU A 262 -17.18 13.27 8.75
CA LEU A 262 -16.49 12.26 7.94
C LEU A 262 -15.07 12.76 7.72
N VAL A 263 -14.20 12.32 8.56
CA VAL A 263 -12.83 12.75 8.57
C VAL A 263 -11.95 11.60 8.12
N ASN A 264 -11.16 11.87 7.10
CA ASN A 264 -10.10 10.98 6.66
C ASN A 264 -9.12 10.78 7.85
N PRO A 265 -8.87 9.55 8.33
CA PRO A 265 -7.94 9.28 9.42
C PRO A 265 -6.54 9.87 9.21
N ASP A 266 -6.10 10.02 7.95
CA ASP A 266 -4.77 10.53 7.61
C ASP A 266 -4.64 12.06 7.74
N THR A 267 -5.74 12.79 7.58
CA THR A 267 -5.72 14.27 7.53
C THR A 267 -6.26 14.91 8.79
N ASN A 268 -6.66 14.13 9.81
CA ASN A 268 -7.49 14.60 10.88
C ASN A 268 -6.73 15.03 12.13
N THR A 269 -7.19 16.13 12.73
CA THR A 269 -6.78 16.61 14.05
C THR A 269 -7.51 15.92 15.21
N ILE A 270 -8.57 15.14 14.94
CA ILE A 270 -9.33 14.43 15.97
C ILE A 270 -8.65 13.09 16.25
N PRO A 271 -8.37 12.71 17.50
CA PRO A 271 -7.85 11.40 17.84
C PRO A 271 -8.76 10.29 17.29
N VAL A 272 -8.15 9.26 16.70
CA VAL A 272 -8.89 8.14 16.08
C VAL A 272 -9.88 7.50 17.06
N ASP A 273 -9.54 7.40 18.34
CA ASP A 273 -10.40 6.83 19.39
C ASP A 273 -11.70 7.65 19.61
N GLN A 274 -11.61 8.98 19.55
CA GLN A 274 -12.79 9.85 19.66
C GLN A 274 -13.67 9.70 18.42
N TYR A 275 -13.07 9.63 17.25
CA TYR A 275 -13.77 9.42 16.00
C TYR A 275 -14.50 8.07 15.98
N LEU A 276 -13.82 6.99 16.39
CA LEU A 276 -14.41 5.66 16.47
C LEU A 276 -15.54 5.58 17.53
N SER A 277 -15.43 6.31 18.64
CA SER A 277 -16.51 6.41 19.63
C SER A 277 -17.76 7.06 19.05
N LEU A 278 -17.63 8.11 18.23
CA LEU A 278 -18.76 8.75 17.54
C LEU A 278 -19.40 7.80 16.53
N LEU A 279 -18.61 7.03 15.76
CA LEU A 279 -19.12 6.02 14.85
C LEU A 279 -19.87 4.90 15.57
N ALA A 280 -19.38 4.46 16.73
CA ALA A 280 -20.06 3.44 17.54
C ALA A 280 -21.47 3.85 17.97
N GLN A 281 -21.67 5.13 18.29
CA GLN A 281 -22.97 5.65 18.70
C GLN A 281 -24.00 5.62 17.56
N THR A 282 -23.56 5.77 16.33
CA THR A 282 -24.44 5.86 15.16
C THR A 282 -24.69 4.53 14.47
N GLN A 283 -23.85 3.51 14.71
CA GLN A 283 -23.91 2.17 14.10
C GLN A 283 -24.06 2.19 12.56
N MET A 284 -23.47 3.18 11.91
CA MET A 284 -23.59 3.36 10.47
C MET A 284 -22.63 2.44 9.72
N PHE A 285 -23.15 1.34 9.22
CA PHE A 285 -22.37 0.31 8.53
C PHE A 285 -21.50 0.87 7.41
N GLN A 286 -22.06 1.69 6.51
CA GLN A 286 -21.33 2.17 5.34
C GLN A 286 -20.10 3.01 5.70
N VAL A 287 -20.22 3.87 6.70
CA VAL A 287 -19.11 4.69 7.19
C VAL A 287 -18.06 3.83 7.89
N MET A 288 -18.51 2.92 8.77
CA MET A 288 -17.62 2.01 9.50
C MET A 288 -16.87 1.08 8.53
N ALA A 289 -17.55 0.57 7.50
CA ALA A 289 -16.94 -0.26 6.47
C ALA A 289 -15.81 0.48 5.74
N VAL A 290 -16.04 1.74 5.33
CA VAL A 290 -15.01 2.55 4.65
C VAL A 290 -13.80 2.79 5.57
N VAL A 291 -14.01 3.05 6.86
CA VAL A 291 -12.91 3.24 7.82
C VAL A 291 -12.10 1.95 7.99
N VAL A 292 -12.77 0.79 8.09
CA VAL A 292 -12.09 -0.51 8.17
C VAL A 292 -11.32 -0.80 6.88
N LEU A 293 -11.97 -0.64 5.72
CA LEU A 293 -11.32 -0.84 4.43
C LEU A 293 -10.06 0.01 4.30
N HIS A 294 -10.14 1.29 4.65
CA HIS A 294 -9.02 2.22 4.59
C HIS A 294 -7.88 1.82 5.55
N THR A 295 -8.18 1.71 6.84
CA THR A 295 -7.14 1.47 7.86
C THR A 295 -6.44 0.12 7.69
N VAL A 296 -7.19 -0.94 7.33
CA VAL A 296 -6.62 -2.27 7.07
C VAL A 296 -5.76 -2.25 5.80
N THR A 297 -6.24 -1.61 4.73
CA THR A 297 -5.49 -1.53 3.47
C THR A 297 -4.18 -0.76 3.65
N GLU A 298 -4.21 0.41 4.30
CA GLU A 298 -3.01 1.20 4.54
C GLU A 298 -1.99 0.46 5.40
N TYR A 299 -2.45 -0.22 6.47
CA TYR A 299 -1.58 -1.06 7.29
C TYR A 299 -0.90 -2.16 6.47
N THR A 300 -1.69 -2.94 5.73
CA THR A 300 -1.15 -4.10 5.00
C THR A 300 -0.23 -3.68 3.85
N LEU A 301 -0.58 -2.61 3.14
CA LEU A 301 0.28 -2.07 2.08
C LEU A 301 1.60 -1.51 2.65
N LEU A 302 1.56 -0.86 3.79
CA LEU A 302 2.78 -0.37 4.45
C LEU A 302 3.68 -1.55 4.88
N CYS A 303 3.11 -2.65 5.41
CA CYS A 303 3.87 -3.87 5.69
C CYS A 303 4.53 -4.45 4.43
N GLN A 304 3.84 -4.43 3.29
CA GLN A 304 4.38 -4.91 2.02
C GLN A 304 5.47 -3.98 1.45
N GLU A 305 5.28 -2.67 1.54
CA GLU A 305 6.25 -1.67 1.06
C GLU A 305 7.52 -1.66 1.87
N THR A 306 7.41 -1.79 3.18
CA THR A 306 8.55 -1.89 4.10
C THR A 306 9.10 -3.31 4.17
N ASN A 307 8.47 -4.27 3.48
CA ASN A 307 8.79 -5.70 3.56
C ASN A 307 8.91 -6.18 5.02
N SER A 308 8.00 -5.73 5.89
CA SER A 308 8.03 -5.98 7.34
C SER A 308 6.99 -7.02 7.74
N VAL A 309 7.33 -7.82 8.74
CA VAL A 309 6.49 -8.91 9.26
C VAL A 309 6.32 -8.76 10.76
N MET A 310 5.08 -8.84 11.24
CA MET A 310 4.79 -8.85 12.67
C MET A 310 5.19 -10.18 13.30
N VAL A 311 5.94 -10.13 14.40
CA VAL A 311 6.40 -11.28 15.18
C VAL A 311 6.15 -11.07 16.68
N GLU A 312 6.24 -12.15 17.49
CA GLU A 312 6.19 -12.06 18.95
C GLU A 312 7.47 -11.40 19.50
N ALA A 313 7.31 -10.40 20.35
CA ALA A 313 8.43 -9.66 20.94
C ALA A 313 9.03 -10.30 22.20
N ARG A 314 8.39 -11.33 22.79
CA ARG A 314 8.89 -11.97 24.03
C ARG A 314 10.25 -12.63 23.89
N VAL A 315 10.62 -12.98 22.67
CA VAL A 315 11.92 -13.58 22.34
C VAL A 315 13.09 -12.66 22.73
N THR A 316 12.81 -11.36 22.94
CA THR A 316 13.86 -10.35 23.17
C THR A 316 13.77 -9.63 24.52
N HIS A 317 12.66 -9.68 25.26
CA HIS A 317 12.41 -8.72 26.35
C HIS A 317 12.22 -9.27 27.76
N GLN A 318 12.49 -10.54 28.06
CA GLN A 318 12.26 -11.06 29.42
C GLN A 318 13.29 -10.60 30.49
N ALA A 319 14.29 -9.78 30.14
CA ALA A 319 15.40 -9.51 31.09
C ALA A 319 15.43 -8.13 31.77
N THR A 320 14.67 -7.12 31.38
CA THR A 320 14.95 -5.77 31.87
C THR A 320 13.94 -5.11 32.78
N GLY A 321 12.72 -5.62 32.94
CA GLY A 321 11.62 -4.88 33.62
C GLY A 321 11.32 -5.25 35.06
N GLN A 322 11.48 -6.47 35.49
CA GLN A 322 10.94 -6.93 36.79
C GLN A 322 11.96 -7.13 37.91
N GLU A 323 13.25 -7.23 37.63
CA GLU A 323 14.24 -7.46 38.70
C GLU A 323 14.79 -6.19 39.34
N ARG A 324 14.70 -5.03 38.69
CA ARG A 324 15.17 -3.76 39.31
C ARG A 324 14.31 -3.25 40.48
N GLU A 325 13.04 -3.58 40.55
CA GLU A 325 12.18 -3.20 41.70
C GLU A 325 12.22 -4.19 42.85
N LYS A 326 12.54 -5.48 42.62
CA LYS A 326 12.61 -6.49 43.69
C LYS A 326 13.97 -6.59 44.37
N SER A 327 15.03 -6.09 43.77
CA SER A 327 16.38 -6.13 44.36
C SER A 327 16.63 -5.16 45.51
N LYS A 328 15.70 -4.22 45.80
CA LYS A 328 15.83 -3.33 46.95
C LYS A 328 15.21 -3.85 48.25
N ARG A 329 14.58 -5.02 48.26
CA ARG A 329 14.02 -5.63 49.49
C ARG A 329 14.20 -7.15 49.47
N ARG A 330 15.38 -7.66 49.84
CA ARG A 330 15.61 -8.83 50.66
C ARG A 330 17.06 -9.31 50.52
N LYS A 331 17.88 -8.88 51.46
CA LYS A 331 18.97 -9.74 51.93
C LYS A 331 18.31 -10.81 52.81
N THR A 332 18.31 -12.03 52.38
CA THR A 332 18.41 -13.26 53.17
C THR A 332 18.28 -14.49 52.24
N GLU A 333 19.35 -15.23 52.18
CA GLU A 333 19.54 -16.69 52.18
C GLU A 333 18.74 -17.60 51.26
N ASP A 334 19.54 -18.34 50.47
CA ASP A 334 19.36 -19.72 49.99
C ASP A 334 18.16 -20.12 49.17
N SER A 335 18.40 -20.25 47.87
CA SER A 335 18.25 -21.50 47.16
C SER A 335 18.65 -21.39 45.69
N ALA A 336 19.46 -22.35 45.22
CA ALA A 336 20.00 -22.49 43.90
C ALA A 336 18.91 -22.78 42.86
N GLY A 337 18.47 -21.77 42.20
CA GLY A 337 17.63 -21.85 41.02
C GLY A 337 17.94 -20.64 40.12
N ALA A 338 19.19 -20.57 39.64
CA ALA A 338 19.59 -19.48 38.75
C ALA A 338 19.00 -19.69 37.36
N SER A 339 17.90 -19.03 37.06
CA SER A 339 17.47 -18.81 35.69
C SER A 339 18.53 -17.99 34.95
N LEU A 340 18.90 -18.43 33.76
CA LEU A 340 19.80 -17.69 32.87
C LEU A 340 19.18 -16.33 32.49
N PRO A 341 19.96 -15.25 32.42
CA PRO A 341 19.48 -13.98 31.87
C PRO A 341 19.13 -14.15 30.41
N VAL A 342 18.03 -13.58 30.02
CA VAL A 342 17.62 -13.49 28.63
C VAL A 342 18.38 -12.33 27.97
N LEU A 343 18.74 -12.50 26.71
CA LEU A 343 19.43 -11.50 25.90
C LEU A 343 18.77 -10.13 26.04
N SER A 344 19.47 -9.18 26.66
CA SER A 344 19.09 -7.77 26.64
C SER A 344 19.87 -7.09 25.53
N GLU A 345 19.19 -6.50 24.59
CA GLU A 345 19.83 -5.59 23.64
C GLU A 345 20.30 -4.34 24.41
N GLY A 346 21.61 -4.23 24.55
CA GLY A 346 22.22 -3.13 25.25
C GLY A 346 22.39 -1.91 24.35
N GLY A 347 21.99 -0.75 24.83
CA GLY A 347 22.42 0.52 24.32
C GLY A 347 21.35 1.34 23.62
N SER A 348 20.59 2.06 24.40
CA SER A 348 19.80 3.22 24.00
C SER A 348 20.67 4.24 23.26
N SER A 349 20.59 4.28 21.93
CA SER A 349 20.77 5.52 21.19
C SER A 349 19.41 5.95 20.66
N THR A 350 18.94 7.06 21.23
CA THR A 350 17.69 7.74 20.93
C THR A 350 17.71 8.32 19.51
N LEU A 351 17.34 7.50 18.52
CA LEU A 351 16.85 7.95 17.22
C LEU A 351 15.81 6.92 16.79
N GLU A 352 14.52 7.25 17.00
CA GLU A 352 13.43 6.46 16.46
C GLU A 352 13.50 6.45 14.93
N PRO A 353 13.55 5.31 14.26
CA PRO A 353 13.32 5.27 12.83
C PRO A 353 11.83 5.44 12.60
N SER A 354 11.48 6.50 11.90
CA SER A 354 10.13 6.97 11.62
C SER A 354 9.17 5.89 11.07
N GLY A 355 9.68 4.89 10.36
CA GLY A 355 8.85 3.87 9.71
C GLY A 355 8.25 2.81 10.62
N GLN A 356 8.91 2.40 11.71
CA GLN A 356 8.33 1.39 12.62
C GLN A 356 7.28 1.97 13.56
N SER A 357 7.46 3.22 13.95
CA SER A 357 6.44 3.98 14.67
C SER A 357 5.16 4.10 13.83
N GLU A 358 5.29 4.33 12.54
CA GLU A 358 4.16 4.44 11.61
C GLU A 358 3.42 3.10 11.44
N LEU A 359 4.12 1.98 11.23
CA LEU A 359 3.50 0.64 11.16
C LEU A 359 2.66 0.32 12.40
N LEU A 360 3.17 0.66 13.57
CA LEU A 360 2.47 0.45 14.82
C LEU A 360 1.20 1.31 14.90
N VAL A 361 1.29 2.59 14.52
CA VAL A 361 0.14 3.51 14.49
C VAL A 361 -0.93 2.99 13.52
N ARG A 362 -0.54 2.58 12.30
CA ARG A 362 -1.47 2.02 11.31
C ARG A 362 -2.13 0.73 11.80
N PHE A 363 -1.36 -0.15 12.45
CA PHE A 363 -1.91 -1.35 13.05
C PHE A 363 -2.91 -1.06 14.17
N GLN A 364 -2.62 -0.09 15.04
CA GLN A 364 -3.55 0.35 16.09
C GLN A 364 -4.85 0.89 15.51
N GLN A 365 -4.79 1.71 14.48
CA GLN A 365 -5.96 2.23 13.78
C GLN A 365 -6.79 1.10 13.16
N ALA A 366 -6.15 0.15 12.49
CA ALA A 366 -6.83 -0.99 11.89
C ALA A 366 -7.51 -1.89 12.94
N ILE A 367 -6.82 -2.20 14.06
CA ILE A 367 -7.40 -2.98 15.16
C ILE A 367 -8.60 -2.25 15.77
N ALA A 368 -8.49 -0.97 16.04
CA ALA A 368 -9.56 -0.19 16.64
C ALA A 368 -10.80 -0.18 15.76
N ALA A 369 -10.63 0.08 14.45
CA ALA A 369 -11.72 0.06 13.49
C ALA A 369 -12.36 -1.33 13.34
N TRP A 370 -11.55 -2.37 13.21
CA TRP A 370 -12.03 -3.76 13.11
C TRP A 370 -12.77 -4.22 14.36
N SER A 371 -12.20 -3.95 15.55
CA SER A 371 -12.79 -4.33 16.82
C SER A 371 -14.13 -3.64 17.06
N LEU A 372 -14.28 -2.40 16.63
CA LEU A 372 -15.53 -1.66 16.70
C LEU A 372 -16.65 -2.35 15.92
N VAL A 373 -16.38 -2.78 14.67
CA VAL A 373 -17.37 -3.51 13.86
C VAL A 373 -17.68 -4.87 14.48
N CYS A 374 -16.66 -5.57 15.01
CA CYS A 374 -16.83 -6.87 15.65
C CYS A 374 -17.69 -6.84 16.93
N GLN A 375 -17.83 -5.69 17.60
CA GLN A 375 -18.73 -5.55 18.76
C GLN A 375 -20.21 -5.76 18.37
N TYR A 376 -20.56 -5.54 17.12
CA TYR A 376 -21.93 -5.66 16.62
C TYR A 376 -22.01 -6.79 15.60
N SER A 377 -22.58 -7.94 15.97
CA SER A 377 -22.65 -9.15 15.12
C SER A 377 -23.28 -8.90 13.74
N THR A 378 -24.32 -8.05 13.68
CA THR A 378 -24.98 -7.67 12.43
C THR A 378 -24.05 -6.91 11.50
N LEU A 379 -23.31 -5.93 12.01
CA LEU A 379 -22.34 -5.12 11.25
C LEU A 379 -21.16 -5.98 10.80
N HIS A 380 -20.69 -6.87 11.66
CA HIS A 380 -19.60 -7.80 11.34
C HIS A 380 -19.99 -8.73 10.17
N ASN A 381 -21.19 -9.33 10.20
CA ASN A 381 -21.67 -10.17 9.12
C ASN A 381 -21.85 -9.40 7.80
N GLN A 382 -22.33 -8.15 7.88
CA GLN A 382 -22.40 -7.27 6.70
C GLN A 382 -21.01 -6.94 6.14
N LEU A 383 -20.02 -6.68 7.00
CA LEU A 383 -18.66 -6.45 6.57
C LEU A 383 -18.06 -7.69 5.89
N LEU A 384 -18.23 -8.88 6.47
CA LEU A 384 -17.77 -10.12 5.84
C LEU A 384 -18.43 -10.35 4.47
N SER A 385 -19.74 -10.06 4.35
CA SER A 385 -20.44 -10.13 3.07
C SER A 385 -19.85 -9.15 2.06
N LEU A 386 -19.57 -7.91 2.47
CA LEU A 386 -18.93 -6.90 1.63
C LEU A 386 -17.52 -7.34 1.18
N LEU A 387 -16.70 -7.85 2.09
CA LEU A 387 -15.35 -8.34 1.78
C LEU A 387 -15.39 -9.53 0.80
N ASN A 388 -16.33 -10.44 0.97
CA ASN A 388 -16.52 -11.55 0.04
C ASN A 388 -16.92 -11.06 -1.36
N GLN A 389 -17.80 -10.06 -1.45
CA GLN A 389 -18.19 -9.46 -2.73
C GLN A 389 -16.99 -8.75 -3.40
N LEU A 390 -16.24 -7.95 -2.64
CA LEU A 390 -15.04 -7.28 -3.13
C LEU A 390 -13.95 -8.29 -3.55
N GLY A 391 -13.86 -9.42 -2.88
CA GLY A 391 -12.90 -10.48 -3.17
C GLY A 391 -13.15 -11.21 -4.47
N THR A 392 -14.35 -11.15 -5.04
CA THR A 392 -14.64 -11.74 -6.37
C THR A 392 -14.02 -10.94 -7.51
N SER A 393 -13.83 -9.64 -7.32
CA SER A 393 -13.35 -8.70 -8.33
C SER A 393 -11.89 -8.25 -8.13
N LEU A 394 -11.34 -8.46 -6.93
CA LEU A 394 -10.02 -7.95 -6.57
C LEU A 394 -9.17 -9.03 -5.88
N PRO A 395 -7.84 -9.06 -6.09
CA PRO A 395 -6.92 -9.86 -5.28
C PRO A 395 -6.80 -9.35 -3.83
N THR A 396 -7.75 -8.55 -3.38
CA THR A 396 -7.82 -7.88 -2.08
C THR A 396 -8.08 -8.84 -0.92
N ILE A 397 -8.53 -10.05 -1.17
CA ILE A 397 -8.70 -11.07 -0.12
C ILE A 397 -7.40 -11.25 0.65
N THR A 398 -6.24 -11.30 -0.01
CA THR A 398 -4.94 -11.49 0.64
C THR A 398 -4.58 -10.36 1.62
N ILE A 399 -4.99 -9.11 1.36
CA ILE A 399 -4.76 -7.97 2.25
C ILE A 399 -5.49 -8.14 3.58
N PHE A 400 -6.76 -8.55 3.52
CA PHE A 400 -7.58 -8.76 4.71
C PHE A 400 -7.18 -10.04 5.44
N ASP A 401 -6.77 -11.08 4.73
CA ASP A 401 -6.25 -12.31 5.33
C ASP A 401 -4.95 -12.04 6.10
N ASP A 402 -4.01 -11.30 5.52
CA ASP A 402 -2.76 -10.89 6.19
C ASP A 402 -3.07 -10.12 7.50
N PHE A 403 -3.98 -9.15 7.43
CA PHE A 403 -4.41 -8.42 8.63
C PHE A 403 -5.11 -9.32 9.65
N GLN A 404 -5.99 -10.23 9.23
CA GLN A 404 -6.67 -11.15 10.15
C GLN A 404 -5.69 -12.07 10.86
N ILE A 405 -4.65 -12.54 10.17
CA ILE A 405 -3.58 -13.34 10.77
C ILE A 405 -2.87 -12.52 11.86
N ASP A 406 -2.51 -11.26 11.56
CA ASP A 406 -1.85 -10.38 12.52
C ASP A 406 -2.76 -10.03 13.71
N PHE A 407 -4.03 -9.78 13.44
CA PHE A 407 -5.03 -9.54 14.48
C PHE A 407 -5.23 -10.74 15.40
N LYS A 408 -5.30 -11.96 14.85
CA LYS A 408 -5.41 -13.19 15.64
C LYS A 408 -4.13 -13.48 16.44
N LEU A 409 -2.97 -13.22 15.86
CA LEU A 409 -1.69 -13.28 16.57
C LEU A 409 -1.68 -12.31 17.75
N TYR A 410 -2.10 -11.08 17.54
CA TYR A 410 -2.21 -10.06 18.59
C TYR A 410 -3.21 -10.43 19.68
N GLN A 411 -4.37 -10.99 19.34
CA GLN A 411 -5.36 -11.51 20.30
C GLN A 411 -4.89 -12.77 21.03
N GLY A 412 -3.91 -13.51 20.46
CA GLY A 412 -3.43 -14.80 20.95
C GLY A 412 -4.30 -15.98 20.61
N SER A 413 -5.15 -15.83 19.63
CA SER A 413 -5.89 -16.93 19.03
C SER A 413 -4.99 -17.71 18.05
N VAL A 414 -3.87 -18.26 18.58
CA VAL A 414 -2.77 -18.81 17.78
C VAL A 414 -3.22 -19.95 16.87
N ARG A 415 -4.09 -20.83 17.35
CA ARG A 415 -4.59 -21.97 16.54
C ARG A 415 -5.37 -21.50 15.33
N GLU A 416 -6.21 -20.48 15.49
CA GLU A 416 -6.97 -19.88 14.39
C GLU A 416 -6.04 -19.18 13.40
N ALA A 417 -5.02 -18.47 13.90
CA ALA A 417 -4.01 -17.84 13.05
C ALA A 417 -3.23 -18.87 12.22
N ILE A 418 -2.83 -20.00 12.82
CA ILE A 418 -2.16 -21.10 12.09
C ILE A 418 -3.06 -21.67 10.98
N SER A 419 -4.36 -21.86 11.27
CA SER A 419 -5.28 -22.39 10.26
C SER A 419 -5.44 -21.39 9.09
N LEU A 420 -5.50 -20.09 9.38
CA LEU A 420 -5.53 -19.05 8.36
C LEU A 420 -4.24 -19.02 7.51
N VAL A 421 -3.06 -19.02 8.17
CA VAL A 421 -1.78 -19.04 7.42
C VAL A 421 -1.69 -20.26 6.51
N ARG A 422 -2.15 -21.44 6.97
CA ARG A 422 -2.13 -22.66 6.15
C ARG A 422 -3.15 -22.67 5.03
N SER A 423 -4.26 -21.96 5.16
CA SER A 423 -5.26 -21.82 4.09
C SER A 423 -4.84 -20.81 3.03
N THR A 424 -4.00 -19.83 3.38
CA THR A 424 -3.43 -18.87 2.43
C THR A 424 -2.29 -19.55 1.65
N THR A 425 -2.58 -20.05 0.46
CA THR A 425 -1.58 -20.64 -0.46
C THR A 425 -0.81 -19.55 -1.20
N ASP A 426 -0.20 -18.62 -0.48
CA ASP A 426 0.61 -17.58 -1.12
C ASP A 426 2.00 -18.14 -1.49
N THR A 427 2.10 -18.71 -2.68
CA THR A 427 3.37 -19.17 -3.27
C THR A 427 4.29 -18.00 -3.64
N ALA A 428 3.78 -16.77 -3.64
CA ALA A 428 4.55 -15.58 -4.02
C ALA A 428 5.45 -15.07 -2.89
N ARG A 429 5.13 -15.38 -1.63
CA ARG A 429 5.87 -14.88 -0.45
C ARG A 429 6.24 -16.01 0.55
N PRO A 430 7.05 -17.00 0.13
CA PRO A 430 7.35 -18.17 0.97
C PRO A 430 8.06 -17.79 2.28
N ALA A 431 8.98 -16.83 2.25
CA ALA A 431 9.69 -16.37 3.44
C ALA A 431 8.75 -15.76 4.49
N TRP A 432 7.80 -14.91 4.07
CA TRP A 432 6.77 -14.36 4.94
C TRP A 432 5.94 -15.46 5.61
N HIS A 433 5.49 -16.44 4.82
CA HIS A 433 4.68 -17.55 5.29
C HIS A 433 5.41 -18.39 6.36
N HIS A 434 6.67 -18.74 6.09
CA HIS A 434 7.49 -19.50 7.03
C HIS A 434 7.79 -18.74 8.32
N LEU A 435 8.06 -17.42 8.22
CA LEU A 435 8.31 -16.60 9.40
C LEU A 435 7.06 -16.47 10.28
N LYS A 436 5.88 -16.29 9.68
CA LYS A 436 4.60 -16.28 10.42
C LYS A 436 4.33 -17.60 11.12
N LEU A 437 4.48 -18.72 10.43
CA LEU A 437 4.32 -20.05 11.05
C LEU A 437 5.30 -20.25 12.19
N SER A 438 6.56 -19.85 12.03
CA SER A 438 7.56 -19.94 13.10
C SER A 438 7.12 -19.21 14.36
N THR A 439 6.71 -17.93 14.22
CA THR A 439 6.22 -17.13 15.35
C THR A 439 5.03 -17.80 16.05
N LEU A 440 4.06 -18.31 15.29
CA LEU A 440 2.86 -18.93 15.81
C LEU A 440 3.17 -20.27 16.53
N HIS A 441 4.04 -21.11 15.96
CA HIS A 441 4.49 -22.34 16.60
C HIS A 441 5.26 -22.06 17.90
N PHE A 442 6.12 -21.02 17.90
CA PHE A 442 6.83 -20.61 19.11
C PHE A 442 5.85 -20.19 20.22
N MET A 443 4.80 -19.43 19.89
CA MET A 443 3.76 -19.05 20.87
C MET A 443 2.99 -20.24 21.43
N MET A 444 2.94 -21.36 20.72
CA MET A 444 2.37 -22.63 21.20
C MET A 444 3.34 -23.46 22.00
N SER A 445 4.57 -23.00 22.20
CA SER A 445 5.68 -23.76 22.78
C SER A 445 6.11 -24.98 21.94
N ASP A 446 5.72 -24.99 20.66
CA ASP A 446 6.19 -25.96 19.67
C ASP A 446 7.49 -25.45 19.01
N VAL A 447 8.55 -25.46 19.79
CA VAL A 447 9.84 -24.89 19.40
C VAL A 447 10.46 -25.64 18.22
N ARG A 448 10.21 -26.93 18.10
CA ARG A 448 10.73 -27.76 17.01
C ARG A 448 10.16 -27.30 15.64
N SER A 449 8.85 -27.20 15.55
CA SER A 449 8.20 -26.70 14.32
C SER A 449 8.58 -25.25 14.05
N ALA A 450 8.73 -24.42 15.09
CA ALA A 450 9.19 -23.03 14.94
C ALA A 450 10.59 -22.97 14.33
N ALA A 451 11.54 -23.75 14.83
CA ALA A 451 12.90 -23.84 14.31
C ALA A 451 12.92 -24.32 12.84
N GLN A 452 12.16 -25.34 12.51
CA GLN A 452 12.05 -25.85 11.14
C GLN A 452 11.52 -24.80 10.17
N CYS A 453 10.49 -24.07 10.57
CA CYS A 453 9.95 -22.96 9.77
C CYS A 453 10.99 -21.83 9.58
N LEU A 454 11.80 -21.51 10.60
CA LEU A 454 12.85 -20.49 10.47
C LEU A 454 13.94 -20.90 9.47
N VAL A 455 14.40 -22.14 9.52
CA VAL A 455 15.37 -22.64 8.53
C VAL A 455 14.79 -22.59 7.12
N SER A 456 13.53 -22.96 6.94
CA SER A 456 12.83 -22.84 5.64
C SER A 456 12.70 -21.39 5.20
N CYS A 457 12.46 -20.45 6.14
CA CYS A 457 12.42 -19.02 5.85
C CYS A 457 13.78 -18.51 5.33
N LEU A 458 14.87 -18.82 6.03
CA LEU A 458 16.23 -18.45 5.63
C LEU A 458 16.59 -19.00 4.25
N SER A 459 16.26 -20.28 3.98
CA SER A 459 16.49 -20.90 2.67
C SER A 459 15.68 -20.23 1.55
N SER A 460 14.51 -19.71 1.86
CA SER A 460 13.67 -18.97 0.89
C SER A 460 14.22 -17.58 0.59
N LEU A 461 14.91 -16.94 1.53
CA LEU A 461 15.52 -15.64 1.36
C LEU A 461 16.77 -15.67 0.48
N ASP A 462 17.56 -16.76 0.52
CA ASP A 462 18.74 -16.93 -0.33
C ASP A 462 18.39 -17.03 -1.82
N SER A 463 17.15 -17.39 -2.15
CA SER A 463 16.67 -17.55 -3.54
C SER A 463 16.18 -16.26 -4.19
N THR A 464 15.99 -15.18 -3.44
CA THR A 464 15.32 -13.95 -3.92
C THR A 464 16.12 -12.69 -3.65
N ARG A 465 16.70 -12.09 -4.70
CA ARG A 465 17.20 -10.72 -4.89
C ARG A 465 18.44 -10.25 -4.09
N PRO A 466 19.28 -9.39 -4.71
CA PRO A 466 20.36 -8.69 -4.01
C PRO A 466 19.78 -7.72 -2.98
N GLU A 467 20.43 -7.71 -1.83
CA GLU A 467 20.10 -6.88 -0.67
C GLU A 467 20.15 -5.38 -1.03
N VAL A 468 19.03 -4.70 -0.78
CA VAL A 468 19.05 -3.25 -0.59
C VAL A 468 19.44 -3.06 0.88
N GLU A 469 20.59 -2.47 1.11
CA GLU A 469 21.03 -2.06 2.45
C GLU A 469 19.97 -1.14 3.06
N SER A 470 19.10 -1.70 3.89
CA SER A 470 18.17 -0.92 4.70
C SER A 470 18.81 -0.70 6.06
N GLY A 471 18.96 0.58 6.39
CA GLY A 471 19.56 1.04 7.63
C GLY A 471 18.94 0.45 8.88
N ASP A 472 19.70 0.54 9.94
CA ASP A 472 19.52 0.04 11.31
C ASP A 472 18.08 -0.26 11.75
N VAL A 473 17.90 -1.52 12.16
CA VAL A 473 16.68 -2.04 12.77
C VAL A 473 16.57 -1.49 14.20
N CYS A 474 15.70 -0.52 14.41
CA CYS A 474 15.37 -0.07 15.75
C CYS A 474 14.11 -0.74 16.30
N GLU A 475 14.17 -1.13 17.55
CA GLU A 475 13.07 -1.74 18.29
C GLU A 475 12.08 -0.70 18.82
N ALA A 476 10.89 -0.67 18.29
CA ALA A 476 9.77 0.01 18.94
C ALA A 476 8.97 -0.99 19.78
N SER A 477 9.25 -1.05 21.07
CA SER A 477 8.42 -1.78 22.04
C SER A 477 7.25 -0.90 22.47
N ALA A 478 6.17 -0.91 21.72
CA ALA A 478 4.94 -0.30 22.18
C ALA A 478 4.02 -1.39 22.75
N GLY A 479 3.76 -1.30 24.04
CA GLY A 479 2.74 -2.10 24.70
C GLY A 479 1.36 -1.66 24.25
N LEU A 480 0.74 -2.42 23.37
CA LEU A 480 -0.67 -2.25 23.00
C LEU A 480 -1.56 -2.78 24.12
N THR A 481 -2.29 -1.91 24.80
CA THR A 481 -3.27 -2.29 25.81
C THR A 481 -4.67 -2.33 25.19
N LEU A 482 -5.20 -3.54 24.99
CA LEU A 482 -6.65 -3.72 24.80
C LEU A 482 -7.35 -3.80 26.15
N PRO A 483 -8.62 -3.34 26.27
CA PRO A 483 -9.33 -3.24 27.53
C PRO A 483 -9.58 -4.56 28.27
N THR A 484 -9.30 -5.72 27.71
CA THR A 484 -9.75 -7.02 28.23
C THR A 484 -8.73 -8.15 28.26
N SER A 485 -7.46 -7.93 27.89
CA SER A 485 -6.47 -9.04 27.90
C SER A 485 -5.06 -8.54 28.22
N ARG A 486 -4.22 -9.47 28.72
CA ARG A 486 -2.81 -9.19 29.05
C ARG A 486 -2.10 -8.51 27.89
N PRO A 487 -1.31 -7.44 28.14
CA PRO A 487 -0.58 -6.76 27.08
C PRO A 487 0.32 -7.76 26.35
N ARG A 488 0.19 -7.84 25.04
CA ARG A 488 1.05 -8.64 24.21
C ARG A 488 2.00 -7.72 23.49
N HIS A 489 3.26 -8.09 23.52
CA HIS A 489 4.30 -7.33 22.83
C HIS A 489 4.49 -7.96 21.46
N CYS A 490 4.11 -7.20 20.42
CA CYS A 490 4.40 -7.54 19.04
C CYS A 490 5.40 -6.52 18.48
N ARG A 491 6.26 -6.96 17.60
CA ARG A 491 7.18 -6.10 16.87
C ARG A 491 7.14 -6.39 15.37
N PHE A 492 7.57 -5.45 14.58
CA PHE A 492 7.75 -5.63 13.15
C PHE A 492 9.23 -5.83 12.87
N ILE A 493 9.57 -6.85 12.09
CA ILE A 493 10.93 -7.06 11.60
C ILE A 493 10.94 -6.99 10.08
N PRO A 494 11.94 -6.32 9.46
CA PRO A 494 12.13 -6.39 8.02
C PRO A 494 12.43 -7.82 7.60
N LEU A 495 11.87 -8.26 6.49
CA LEU A 495 12.11 -9.59 5.91
C LEU A 495 13.43 -9.59 5.12
N THR A 496 14.53 -9.26 5.81
CA THR A 496 15.89 -9.32 5.32
C THR A 496 16.61 -10.50 5.95
N LYS A 497 17.66 -10.99 5.28
CA LYS A 497 18.45 -12.13 5.79
C LYS A 497 19.02 -11.86 7.18
N SER A 498 19.60 -10.68 7.38
CA SER A 498 20.18 -10.26 8.67
C SER A 498 19.14 -10.20 9.79
N SER A 499 17.97 -9.55 9.56
CA SER A 499 16.91 -9.42 10.57
C SER A 499 16.30 -10.77 10.94
N VAL A 500 16.03 -11.62 9.93
CA VAL A 500 15.49 -12.97 10.16
C VAL A 500 16.52 -13.84 10.87
N LEU A 501 17.80 -13.74 10.52
CA LEU A 501 18.87 -14.48 11.17
C LEU A 501 19.04 -14.06 12.63
N THR A 502 19.00 -12.75 12.92
CA THR A 502 18.99 -12.22 14.29
C THR A 502 17.81 -12.79 15.09
N TYR A 503 16.62 -12.76 14.53
CA TYR A 503 15.43 -13.33 15.17
C TYR A 503 15.56 -14.84 15.40
N CYS A 504 16.09 -15.57 14.41
CA CYS A 504 16.34 -17.01 14.49
C CYS A 504 17.32 -17.35 15.62
N CYS A 505 18.47 -16.67 15.66
CA CYS A 505 19.47 -16.86 16.69
C CYS A 505 18.89 -16.61 18.09
N ASN A 506 18.15 -15.53 18.27
CA ASN A 506 17.52 -15.19 19.54
C ASN A 506 16.48 -16.23 19.96
N LEU A 507 15.59 -16.64 19.06
CA LEU A 507 14.56 -17.65 19.35
C LEU A 507 15.17 -18.99 19.73
N LEU A 508 16.14 -19.48 18.93
CA LEU A 508 16.80 -20.75 19.20
C LEU A 508 17.61 -20.72 20.49
N THR A 509 18.30 -19.60 20.78
CA THR A 509 19.03 -19.45 22.03
C THR A 509 18.09 -19.52 23.24
N VAL A 510 16.96 -18.80 23.22
CA VAL A 510 15.95 -18.88 24.29
C VAL A 510 15.43 -20.30 24.46
N ALA A 511 15.14 -20.98 23.36
CA ALA A 511 14.64 -22.34 23.38
C ALA A 511 15.65 -23.37 23.91
N LEU A 512 16.92 -23.21 23.59
CA LEU A 512 18.00 -24.10 24.02
C LEU A 512 18.44 -23.86 25.48
N GLN A 513 18.18 -22.67 26.04
CA GLN A 513 18.60 -22.33 27.41
C GLN A 513 18.11 -23.34 28.46
N GLU A 514 16.84 -23.74 28.39
CA GLU A 514 16.29 -24.72 29.33
C GLU A 514 17.01 -26.06 29.21
N LYS A 515 17.27 -26.51 28.00
CA LYS A 515 17.98 -27.77 27.73
C LYS A 515 19.46 -27.70 28.15
N ALA A 516 20.10 -26.55 27.95
CA ALA A 516 21.48 -26.32 28.40
C ALA A 516 21.66 -26.41 29.91
N LEU A 517 20.60 -26.33 30.70
CA LEU A 517 20.61 -26.55 32.14
C LEU A 517 20.68 -28.04 32.53
N LEU A 518 20.28 -28.95 31.64
CA LEU A 518 20.23 -30.35 31.92
C LEU A 518 21.66 -30.97 32.01
N PRO A 519 21.90 -31.92 32.93
CA PRO A 519 23.19 -32.63 32.99
C PRO A 519 23.32 -33.63 31.82
N GLY A 520 24.56 -33.89 31.40
CA GLY A 520 24.89 -34.88 30.39
C GLY A 520 25.01 -34.37 28.96
N ALA A 521 25.15 -35.28 27.99
CA ALA A 521 25.49 -34.97 26.61
C ALA A 521 24.47 -34.06 25.90
N GLY A 522 23.17 -34.20 26.19
CA GLY A 522 22.14 -33.33 25.64
C GLY A 522 22.27 -31.88 26.12
N GLY A 523 22.64 -31.66 27.38
CA GLY A 523 22.90 -30.33 27.91
C GLY A 523 24.17 -29.70 27.33
N ASP A 524 25.19 -30.49 27.03
CA ASP A 524 26.43 -30.01 26.41
C ASP A 524 26.20 -29.58 24.95
N LEU A 525 25.42 -30.37 24.19
CA LEU A 525 25.03 -30.01 22.85
C LEU A 525 24.22 -28.71 22.83
N ALA A 526 23.21 -28.59 23.68
CA ALA A 526 22.40 -27.37 23.78
C ALA A 526 23.27 -26.15 24.13
N MET A 527 24.22 -26.32 25.06
CA MET A 527 25.15 -25.27 25.47
C MET A 527 26.10 -24.86 24.32
N GLY A 528 26.63 -25.85 23.59
CA GLY A 528 27.47 -25.62 22.43
C GLY A 528 26.72 -24.90 21.29
N HIS A 529 25.47 -25.32 21.03
CA HIS A 529 24.62 -24.64 20.06
C HIS A 529 24.33 -23.17 20.47
N CYS A 530 24.06 -22.91 21.77
CA CYS A 530 23.94 -21.55 22.28
C CYS A 530 25.20 -20.72 22.01
N ILE A 531 26.39 -21.25 22.34
CA ILE A 531 27.68 -20.57 22.12
C ILE A 531 27.87 -20.24 20.62
N THR A 532 27.54 -21.19 19.75
CA THR A 532 27.62 -20.98 18.30
C THR A 532 26.67 -19.85 17.81
N LEU A 533 25.43 -19.81 18.31
CA LEU A 533 24.45 -18.79 17.91
C LEU A 533 24.78 -17.41 18.48
N LEU A 534 25.28 -17.33 19.72
CA LEU A 534 25.57 -16.08 20.41
C LEU A 534 26.63 -15.22 19.71
N GLN A 535 27.58 -15.85 19.00
CA GLN A 535 28.64 -15.13 18.31
C GLN A 535 28.11 -14.22 17.18
N TYR A 536 26.89 -14.47 16.66
CA TYR A 536 26.30 -13.66 15.60
C TYR A 536 25.99 -12.21 16.05
N ASN A 537 25.45 -12.06 17.26
CA ASN A 537 25.09 -10.76 17.83
C ASN A 537 26.16 -10.23 18.82
N TRP A 538 27.39 -10.69 18.73
CA TRP A 538 28.48 -10.20 19.55
C TRP A 538 28.79 -8.73 19.29
N PRO A 539 29.07 -7.85 20.31
CA PRO A 539 29.22 -8.16 21.74
C PRO A 539 27.93 -8.09 22.60
N HIS A 540 26.75 -7.85 22.00
CA HIS A 540 25.50 -7.71 22.77
C HIS A 540 25.11 -8.96 23.56
N THR A 541 25.59 -10.12 23.16
CA THR A 541 25.32 -11.41 23.77
C THR A 541 26.34 -11.81 24.86
N ARG A 542 27.28 -10.91 25.19
CA ARG A 542 28.42 -11.18 26.07
C ARG A 542 28.00 -11.64 27.48
N GLU A 543 26.98 -11.01 28.06
CA GLU A 543 26.50 -11.39 29.40
C GLU A 543 25.99 -12.83 29.44
N LEU A 544 25.18 -13.20 28.47
CA LEU A 544 24.66 -14.57 28.36
C LEU A 544 25.79 -15.58 28.14
N PHE A 545 26.77 -15.26 27.33
CA PHE A 545 27.95 -16.09 27.12
C PHE A 545 28.70 -16.34 28.42
N TYR A 546 28.93 -15.32 29.27
CA TYR A 546 29.56 -15.52 30.58
C TYR A 546 28.72 -16.37 31.53
N HIS A 547 27.41 -16.29 31.44
CA HIS A 547 26.56 -17.21 32.21
C HIS A 547 26.72 -18.66 31.76
N LEU A 548 26.82 -18.92 30.46
CA LEU A 548 27.12 -20.26 29.95
C LEU A 548 28.49 -20.75 30.38
N LEU A 549 29.54 -19.89 30.32
CA LEU A 549 30.86 -20.24 30.81
C LEU A 549 30.89 -20.59 32.30
N ASN A 550 30.17 -19.86 33.15
CA ASN A 550 30.07 -20.18 34.57
C ASN A 550 29.39 -21.54 34.80
N ARG A 551 28.47 -21.92 33.93
CA ARG A 551 27.87 -23.26 33.96
C ARG A 551 28.83 -24.35 33.51
N VAL A 552 29.62 -24.11 32.48
CA VAL A 552 30.69 -25.04 32.05
C VAL A 552 31.66 -25.27 33.20
N LYS A 553 32.04 -24.20 33.95
CA LYS A 553 32.83 -24.33 35.19
C LYS A 553 32.18 -25.20 36.23
N GLY A 554 30.92 -24.99 36.53
CA GLY A 554 30.17 -25.73 37.52
C GLY A 554 29.95 -27.21 37.15
N ARG A 555 30.05 -27.57 35.87
CA ARG A 555 29.97 -28.97 35.38
C ARG A 555 31.31 -29.62 35.19
N GLU A 556 32.40 -28.90 35.41
CA GLU A 556 33.77 -29.35 35.23
C GLU A 556 34.08 -29.82 33.78
N GLY A 557 33.24 -29.48 32.79
CA GLY A 557 33.49 -29.83 31.39
C GLY A 557 32.44 -29.41 30.38
N LEU A 558 32.84 -29.44 29.10
CA LEU A 558 31.98 -29.25 27.95
C LEU A 558 32.44 -30.19 26.82
N SER A 559 31.50 -30.98 26.28
CA SER A 559 31.73 -31.80 25.09
C SER A 559 30.88 -31.27 23.92
N TYR A 560 31.54 -30.62 22.95
CA TYR A 560 30.90 -30.06 21.78
C TYR A 560 31.76 -30.16 20.52
N PRO A 561 31.65 -31.28 19.77
CA PRO A 561 32.54 -31.57 18.63
C PRO A 561 32.38 -30.62 17.43
N LEU A 562 31.29 -29.85 17.36
CA LEU A 562 31.05 -28.87 16.31
C LEU A 562 31.76 -27.52 16.60
N PHE A 563 32.37 -27.33 17.75
CA PHE A 563 32.98 -26.06 18.14
C PHE A 563 33.97 -25.53 17.10
N CYS A 564 34.98 -26.36 16.76
CA CYS A 564 36.00 -25.97 15.77
C CYS A 564 35.46 -25.79 14.33
N LYS A 565 34.24 -26.24 14.04
CA LYS A 565 33.63 -26.06 12.73
C LYS A 565 32.96 -24.66 12.60
N TYR A 566 32.27 -24.21 13.65
CA TYR A 566 31.37 -23.06 13.57
C TYR A 566 31.68 -21.89 14.50
N VAL A 567 32.54 -22.04 15.52
CA VAL A 567 32.89 -20.95 16.43
C VAL A 567 34.16 -20.26 15.94
N ILE A 568 34.04 -19.01 15.47
CA ILE A 568 35.16 -18.23 14.90
C ILE A 568 35.40 -16.88 15.58
N ASN A 569 34.53 -16.46 16.50
CA ASN A 569 34.67 -15.18 17.19
C ASN A 569 35.89 -15.21 18.12
N ILE A 570 36.83 -14.27 17.96
CA ILE A 570 38.09 -14.25 18.68
C ILE A 570 37.89 -14.14 20.19
N GLU A 571 37.01 -13.26 20.66
CA GLU A 571 36.77 -13.06 22.09
C GLU A 571 36.18 -14.33 22.73
N VAL A 572 35.25 -15.00 22.01
CA VAL A 572 34.70 -16.30 22.46
C VAL A 572 35.80 -17.37 22.54
N LEU A 573 36.69 -17.41 21.56
CA LEU A 573 37.81 -18.37 21.54
C LEU A 573 38.81 -18.07 22.67
N GLU A 574 39.14 -16.81 22.93
CA GLU A 574 40.05 -16.40 24.00
C GLU A 574 39.51 -16.80 25.39
N GLU A 575 38.21 -16.55 25.64
CA GLU A 575 37.58 -16.90 26.90
C GLU A 575 37.51 -18.43 27.11
N ILE A 576 37.26 -19.21 26.06
CA ILE A 576 37.31 -20.67 26.12
C ILE A 576 38.74 -21.16 26.35
N MET A 577 39.75 -20.56 25.72
CA MET A 577 41.14 -20.87 25.95
C MET A 577 41.58 -20.56 27.38
N PHE A 578 41.15 -19.41 27.91
CA PHE A 578 41.41 -19.01 29.28
C PHE A 578 40.78 -19.98 30.27
N LEU A 579 39.51 -20.37 30.03
CA LEU A 579 38.81 -21.35 30.87
C LEU A 579 39.51 -22.73 30.88
N ALA A 580 40.01 -23.19 29.73
CA ALA A 580 40.70 -24.44 29.57
C ALA A 580 42.14 -24.43 30.11
N GLY A 581 42.82 -23.26 30.07
CA GLY A 581 44.26 -23.12 30.31
C GLY A 581 44.69 -22.59 31.69
N ASP A 582 44.10 -21.46 32.11
CA ASP A 582 44.68 -20.63 33.16
C ASP A 582 43.99 -20.67 34.52
N GLN A 583 42.74 -21.09 34.58
CA GLN A 583 41.96 -21.12 35.83
C GLN A 583 42.13 -22.42 36.66
N GLY A 584 43.35 -22.97 36.70
CA GLY A 584 43.66 -24.11 37.59
C GLY A 584 43.07 -25.44 37.17
N GLY A 585 42.53 -25.57 35.99
CA GLY A 585 42.39 -26.78 35.22
C GLY A 585 41.46 -27.86 35.73
N ALA A 586 40.35 -27.47 36.29
CA ALA A 586 39.30 -28.43 36.61
C ALA A 586 38.33 -28.69 35.44
N VAL A 587 38.36 -27.87 34.36
CA VAL A 587 37.39 -27.95 33.25
C VAL A 587 37.93 -28.78 32.10
N VAL A 588 37.22 -29.86 31.75
CA VAL A 588 37.54 -30.75 30.61
C VAL A 588 36.84 -30.23 29.35
N MET A 589 37.62 -29.88 28.32
CA MET A 589 37.10 -29.43 27.04
C MET A 589 37.28 -30.50 25.97
N ASP A 590 36.18 -31.08 25.52
CA ASP A 590 36.11 -32.01 24.39
C ASP A 590 35.45 -31.32 23.20
N ILE A 591 36.26 -30.45 22.54
CA ILE A 591 35.79 -29.55 21.46
C ILE A 591 36.55 -29.73 20.14
N LEU A 592 37.49 -30.66 20.08
CA LEU A 592 38.24 -31.00 18.88
C LEU A 592 37.44 -31.99 18.00
N PRO A 593 37.52 -31.86 16.66
CA PRO A 593 36.86 -32.80 15.78
C PRO A 593 37.45 -34.19 15.95
N GLY A 594 36.64 -35.16 16.37
CA GLY A 594 37.04 -36.55 16.45
C GLY A 594 36.76 -37.28 15.14
N ASP A 595 37.66 -38.19 14.71
CA ASP A 595 37.47 -39.06 13.53
C ASP A 595 36.38 -40.15 13.72
N ARG A 596 35.61 -40.09 14.80
CA ARG A 596 34.57 -41.12 15.12
C ARG A 596 33.16 -40.51 15.14
N PRO A 597 32.16 -41.27 14.66
CA PRO A 597 30.77 -40.87 14.82
C PRO A 597 30.44 -40.72 16.31
N TYR A 598 29.67 -39.69 16.65
CA TYR A 598 29.26 -39.31 18.00
C TYR A 598 28.61 -40.48 18.75
N THR A 599 29.39 -41.22 19.49
CA THR A 599 28.92 -42.34 20.37
C THR A 599 29.19 -42.06 21.85
N GLY A 600 29.39 -40.79 22.23
CA GLY A 600 29.50 -40.41 23.64
C GLY A 600 30.77 -40.81 24.39
N ALA A 601 31.76 -41.38 23.73
CA ALA A 601 33.03 -41.77 24.38
C ALA A 601 34.22 -41.62 23.42
N GLY A 602 35.02 -40.58 23.58
CA GLY A 602 36.37 -40.55 23.04
C GLY A 602 36.76 -39.39 22.14
N GLY A 603 36.40 -38.13 22.45
CA GLY A 603 37.13 -36.95 21.97
C GLY A 603 38.39 -36.70 22.78
N ALA A 604 39.37 -35.98 22.25
CA ALA A 604 40.56 -35.57 22.97
C ALA A 604 40.17 -34.73 24.21
N ARG A 605 40.25 -35.30 25.38
CA ARG A 605 39.96 -34.62 26.66
C ARG A 605 41.11 -33.73 27.03
N VAL A 606 40.96 -32.42 26.89
CA VAL A 606 41.93 -31.45 27.36
C VAL A 606 41.53 -30.96 28.75
N GLY A 607 41.93 -31.73 29.76
CA GLY A 607 41.90 -31.28 31.14
C GLY A 607 43.29 -30.86 31.57
N THR A 608 43.40 -29.89 32.46
CA THR A 608 44.70 -29.34 32.87
C THR A 608 45.44 -30.17 33.93
N ARG A 609 44.74 -31.08 34.65
CA ARG A 609 45.39 -32.04 35.52
C ARG A 609 45.40 -33.42 34.83
N GLY A 610 46.58 -33.80 34.28
CA GLY A 610 46.79 -35.10 33.68
C GLY A 610 46.83 -35.17 32.16
N ALA A 611 46.53 -34.07 31.44
CA ALA A 611 46.66 -34.02 29.99
C ALA A 611 48.12 -34.07 29.56
N ASN A 612 48.45 -34.98 28.64
CA ASN A 612 49.76 -35.07 28.03
C ASN A 612 50.14 -33.76 27.32
N ARG A 613 51.46 -33.43 27.31
CA ARG A 613 51.96 -32.21 26.64
C ARG A 613 51.52 -32.12 25.18
N GLY A 614 51.32 -33.25 24.51
CA GLY A 614 50.84 -33.31 23.12
C GLY A 614 49.39 -32.86 22.98
N GLU A 615 48.49 -33.28 23.84
CA GLU A 615 47.07 -32.91 23.80
C GLU A 615 46.85 -31.40 24.00
N ARG A 616 47.63 -30.79 24.90
CA ARG A 616 47.63 -29.32 25.10
C ARG A 616 48.10 -28.55 23.85
N GLU A 617 49.09 -29.07 23.15
CA GLU A 617 49.61 -28.44 21.96
C GLU A 617 48.63 -28.61 20.76
N GLU A 618 47.95 -29.76 20.67
CA GLU A 618 46.88 -29.97 19.69
C GLU A 618 45.73 -29.01 19.91
N PHE A 619 45.29 -28.82 21.16
CA PHE A 619 44.27 -27.86 21.50
C PHE A 619 44.67 -26.43 21.13
N ARG A 620 45.88 -26.00 21.53
CA ARG A 620 46.38 -24.66 21.16
C ARG A 620 46.50 -24.47 19.66
N THR A 621 46.92 -25.50 18.96
CA THR A 621 47.07 -25.47 17.49
C THR A 621 45.70 -25.38 16.84
N ALA A 622 44.68 -26.12 17.33
CA ALA A 622 43.31 -26.00 16.84
C ALA A 622 42.74 -24.61 17.08
N MET A 623 42.94 -24.03 18.28
CA MET A 623 42.45 -22.69 18.59
C MET A 623 43.14 -21.60 17.73
N ARG A 624 44.45 -21.71 17.46
CA ARG A 624 45.16 -20.82 16.54
C ARG A 624 44.62 -20.92 15.12
N ARG A 625 44.31 -22.13 14.63
CA ARG A 625 43.71 -22.33 13.32
C ARG A 625 42.32 -21.68 13.28
N GLN A 626 41.53 -21.82 14.35
CA GLN A 626 40.22 -21.24 14.45
C GLN A 626 40.28 -19.70 14.50
N ALA A 627 41.20 -19.13 15.28
CA ALA A 627 41.45 -17.70 15.31
C ALA A 627 41.84 -17.13 13.94
N ALA A 628 42.58 -17.91 13.14
CA ALA A 628 42.93 -17.51 11.76
C ALA A 628 41.70 -17.42 10.83
N ARG A 629 40.56 -18.07 11.18
CA ARG A 629 39.31 -18.02 10.45
C ARG A 629 38.39 -16.86 10.86
N SER A 630 38.80 -16.05 11.84
CA SER A 630 37.97 -14.96 12.37
C SER A 630 37.63 -13.85 11.34
N HIS A 631 38.32 -13.82 10.20
CA HIS A 631 38.02 -12.94 9.08
C HIS A 631 36.91 -13.46 8.16
N GLU A 632 36.48 -14.72 8.36
CA GLU A 632 35.37 -15.29 7.60
C GLU A 632 34.04 -14.60 7.96
N ASN A 633 33.11 -14.57 7.02
CA ASN A 633 31.80 -13.96 7.24
C ASN A 633 30.98 -14.79 8.24
N ILE A 634 30.73 -14.21 9.42
CA ILE A 634 29.98 -14.85 10.51
C ILE A 634 28.56 -15.21 10.09
N GLU A 635 27.89 -14.36 9.30
CA GLU A 635 26.53 -14.61 8.81
C GLU A 635 26.49 -15.89 7.97
N LYS A 636 27.44 -16.05 7.04
CA LYS A 636 27.53 -17.25 6.21
C LYS A 636 27.76 -18.50 7.04
N ILE A 637 28.59 -18.44 8.07
CA ILE A 637 28.87 -19.58 8.96
C ILE A 637 27.64 -19.96 9.79
N ILE A 638 26.91 -18.97 10.31
CA ILE A 638 25.71 -19.27 11.08
C ILE A 638 24.60 -19.83 10.19
N VAL A 639 24.44 -19.32 8.97
CA VAL A 639 23.48 -19.91 8.01
C VAL A 639 23.89 -21.35 7.66
N GLU A 640 25.18 -21.62 7.41
CA GLU A 640 25.68 -22.97 7.18
C GLU A 640 25.42 -23.89 8.39
N PHE A 641 25.66 -23.41 9.61
CA PHE A 641 25.33 -24.14 10.83
C PHE A 641 23.85 -24.48 10.91
N LEU A 642 22.97 -23.51 10.73
CA LEU A 642 21.53 -23.71 10.82
C LEU A 642 20.99 -24.66 9.75
N THR A 643 21.53 -24.61 8.54
CA THR A 643 21.07 -25.45 7.42
C THR A 643 21.65 -26.85 7.46
N THR A 644 22.94 -26.98 7.80
CA THR A 644 23.64 -28.28 7.81
C THR A 644 23.29 -29.11 9.04
N GLU A 645 23.24 -28.47 10.21
CA GLU A 645 23.04 -29.16 11.50
C GLU A 645 21.58 -29.12 11.98
N THR A 646 20.65 -28.79 11.08
CA THR A 646 19.20 -28.69 11.39
C THR A 646 18.68 -29.89 12.16
N SER A 647 19.01 -31.10 11.72
CA SER A 647 18.55 -32.36 12.37
C SER A 647 19.01 -32.45 13.82
N LEU A 648 20.28 -32.13 14.08
CA LEU A 648 20.88 -32.18 15.41
C LEU A 648 20.30 -31.09 16.32
N ILE A 649 20.07 -29.89 15.80
CA ILE A 649 19.39 -28.80 16.53
C ILE A 649 17.98 -29.22 16.92
N LEU A 650 17.21 -29.81 15.99
CA LEU A 650 15.85 -30.26 16.23
C LEU A 650 15.78 -31.43 17.21
N GLU A 651 16.76 -32.35 17.20
CA GLU A 651 16.89 -33.41 18.18
C GLU A 651 17.23 -32.86 19.57
N THR A 652 18.09 -31.85 19.64
CA THR A 652 18.44 -31.19 20.90
C THR A 652 17.25 -30.45 21.50
N LEU A 653 16.34 -29.89 20.65
CA LEU A 653 15.12 -29.21 21.07
C LEU A 653 13.98 -30.20 21.45
N ALA A 654 14.04 -31.43 21.02
CA ALA A 654 13.06 -32.46 21.39
C ALA A 654 13.26 -32.94 22.84
#